data_1454085d0a29b8613634111f2d285b0f
#
_entry.id   1454085d0a29b8613634111f2d285b0f
#
_cell.length_a   1.000
_cell.length_b   1.000
_cell.length_c   1.000
_cell.angle_alpha   90.00
_cell.angle_beta   90.00
_cell.angle_gamma   90.00
#
_symmetry.space_group_name_H-M   'P 1'
#
loop_
_entity.id
_entity.type
_entity.pdbx_description
1 polymer ?
#
loop_
_entity_poly.entity_id
_entity_poly.type
_entity_poly.pdbx_seq_one_letter_code
_entity_poly.pdbx_strand_id
1 'polypeptide(L)'
;MALLFRALRIHPLRLVWVAALLIAMPQLPAAAQQTAPPASPKPQDAPKQMDPPMQQIPQRREGPGSQPAAAQSATPQGQTEPDRASAYYHYGLAHLYEEMAVSAGRPDYATQAVEEYKLALDADPNSALLEDGLADLYFKIGRIKDAVGAAQDQLKKNPDDVAAHTLLGQVYLRSLGDMQGTQAGEMLQLAIAEYETIARLKPADLETKLLLGQLYALNHDHAKAEAEFKAAQKIDGDSEEVVLRMAALYSEEGDAQRAADTLSAVPVADRTARIEFALAASYDQLKKPKEAAAAYRRSLEIDPDNPDAERGLATALLMDGQLDEALKAFNALVAADPTDAQSEIRISEIQRRQGHYDEALATLEKAKLQVQDSLELSYNEALIYDALGKYGQATDVLTGILDSSAHADGKYSEQEKQNRAIFLDRLGIIDREENKTAEAVAAYKQIIDLGGEYAERGFDGEIDAYRDAHQWKEATEAAAEVAKALPKNHLAQLAYAVQLADTGQEVEGIALAKAQLTGGADDREVDEDLAQVYIRLKRFKEASEQLDKADALATKPDEKLEVLYLRGEFYERQKMYDQAEVQFRKALAIDPHNPGVLNYLGYMLADQGQKLPEALKMIRQAVELEPQNGAYLDSLGWVYFKSGQYPEAEENLRKANERMNSDPTVHDHLGELYEKTGNLKMAVAQWERSMTEYAHSLAADADPEDVQKVQHKLENARVKLAKLGPASDKGAK
;
A
#
# COMPACT_ATOMS: atom_id res chain seq x y z
N MET A 1 25.74 -5.72 25.16
CA MET A 1 24.86 -6.48 24.24
C MET A 1 23.42 -6.56 24.71
N ALA A 2 23.12 -6.92 25.94
CA ALA A 2 21.72 -7.01 26.41
C ALA A 2 20.89 -5.73 26.28
N LEU A 3 21.52 -4.56 26.36
CA LEU A 3 20.86 -3.25 26.21
C LEU A 3 20.78 -2.77 24.77
N LEU A 4 21.74 -3.13 23.90
CA LEU A 4 21.71 -2.87 22.46
C LEU A 4 20.45 -3.44 21.77
N PHE A 5 19.89 -4.52 22.32
CA PHE A 5 18.70 -5.20 21.79
C PHE A 5 17.40 -4.87 22.52
N ARG A 6 17.41 -3.92 23.47
CA ARG A 6 16.20 -3.40 24.07
C ARG A 6 15.30 -2.68 23.08
N ALA A 7 15.87 -1.96 22.13
CA ALA A 7 15.13 -1.32 21.03
C ALA A 7 14.49 -2.33 20.06
N LEU A 8 14.92 -3.60 20.11
CA LEU A 8 14.43 -4.69 19.24
C LEU A 8 13.33 -5.57 19.89
N ARG A 9 12.71 -5.12 20.98
CA ARG A 9 11.49 -5.78 21.48
C ARG A 9 10.25 -5.57 20.62
N ILE A 10 10.35 -4.77 19.60
CA ILE A 10 9.41 -4.88 18.49
C ILE A 10 9.79 -6.18 17.77
N HIS A 11 8.94 -7.18 17.80
CA HIS A 11 9.04 -8.36 16.94
C HIS A 11 9.59 -7.93 15.58
N PRO A 12 10.65 -8.52 15.02
CA PRO A 12 11.20 -8.09 13.72
C PRO A 12 10.13 -8.03 12.63
N LEU A 13 9.07 -8.83 12.72
CA LEU A 13 7.86 -8.73 11.89
C LEU A 13 7.05 -7.45 12.13
N ARG A 14 7.06 -6.85 13.33
CA ARG A 14 6.32 -5.60 13.59
C ARG A 14 7.03 -4.37 13.04
N LEU A 15 8.35 -4.36 12.94
CA LEU A 15 9.12 -3.30 12.25
C LEU A 15 8.94 -3.33 10.73
N VAL A 16 8.83 -4.52 10.13
CA VAL A 16 8.48 -4.66 8.70
C VAL A 16 7.08 -4.09 8.42
N TRP A 17 6.14 -4.22 9.36
CA TRP A 17 4.81 -3.62 9.25
C TRP A 17 4.82 -2.08 9.35
N VAL A 18 5.71 -1.48 10.11
CA VAL A 18 5.81 -0.01 10.19
C VAL A 18 6.35 0.57 8.89
N ALA A 19 7.36 -0.05 8.28
CA ALA A 19 7.86 0.39 6.96
C ALA A 19 6.86 0.06 5.84
N ALA A 20 6.15 -1.08 5.90
CA ALA A 20 5.16 -1.47 4.90
C ALA A 20 3.83 -0.69 5.03
N LEU A 21 3.44 -0.26 6.26
CA LEU A 21 2.24 0.55 6.49
C LEU A 21 2.39 2.00 5.99
N LEU A 22 3.60 2.55 5.97
CA LEU A 22 3.87 3.87 5.38
C LEU A 22 3.72 3.89 3.85
N ILE A 23 3.79 2.72 3.21
CA ILE A 23 3.66 2.55 1.76
C ILE A 23 2.22 2.18 1.36
N ALA A 24 1.42 1.67 2.30
CA ALA A 24 0.02 1.30 2.11
C ALA A 24 -0.96 2.42 2.51
N MET A 25 -0.61 3.69 2.35
CA MET A 25 -1.68 4.69 2.20
C MET A 25 -2.41 4.33 0.90
N PRO A 26 -3.69 3.92 0.95
CA PRO A 26 -4.44 3.71 -0.26
C PRO A 26 -4.35 5.03 -1.03
N GLN A 27 -3.88 4.97 -2.26
CA GLN A 27 -4.01 6.08 -3.17
C GLN A 27 -5.51 6.37 -3.17
N LEU A 28 -5.92 7.49 -2.60
CA LEU A 28 -7.25 8.03 -2.84
C LEU A 28 -7.41 7.99 -4.36
N PRO A 29 -8.44 7.30 -4.90
CA PRO A 29 -8.72 7.45 -6.31
C PRO A 29 -8.73 8.96 -6.52
N ALA A 30 -8.00 9.44 -7.50
CA ALA A 30 -8.06 10.83 -7.91
C ALA A 30 -9.52 11.09 -8.24
N ALA A 31 -10.27 11.47 -7.21
CA ALA A 31 -11.62 11.96 -7.35
C ALA A 31 -11.43 13.16 -8.25
N ALA A 32 -11.87 12.98 -9.50
CA ALA A 32 -11.84 13.95 -10.53
C ALA A 32 -12.04 15.34 -9.93
N GLN A 33 -10.96 16.07 -9.74
CA GLN A 33 -11.03 17.51 -9.77
C GLN A 33 -11.48 17.81 -11.19
N GLN A 34 -12.79 17.88 -11.35
CA GLN A 34 -13.37 18.57 -12.48
C GLN A 34 -12.85 20.00 -12.41
N THR A 35 -11.70 20.23 -13.01
CA THR A 35 -11.33 21.56 -13.46
C THR A 35 -12.43 21.96 -14.43
N ALA A 36 -13.18 22.98 -14.07
CA ALA A 36 -14.12 23.62 -14.97
C ALA A 36 -13.40 23.85 -16.31
N PRO A 37 -14.01 23.49 -17.44
CA PRO A 37 -13.37 23.68 -18.73
C PRO A 37 -13.06 25.18 -18.88
N PRO A 38 -11.89 25.54 -19.45
CA PRO A 38 -11.55 26.92 -19.68
C PRO A 38 -12.62 27.55 -20.55
N ALA A 39 -13.06 28.74 -20.15
CA ALA A 39 -14.08 29.52 -20.87
C ALA A 39 -13.72 29.58 -22.35
N SER A 40 -14.60 29.10 -23.21
CA SER A 40 -14.50 29.15 -24.66
C SER A 40 -14.21 30.57 -25.12
N PRO A 41 -13.24 30.79 -26.00
CA PRO A 41 -13.02 32.14 -26.58
C PRO A 41 -14.28 32.51 -27.39
N LYS A 42 -14.67 33.80 -27.26
CA LYS A 42 -15.77 34.35 -28.04
C LYS A 42 -15.53 34.11 -29.53
N PRO A 43 -16.58 33.77 -30.32
CA PRO A 43 -16.44 33.53 -31.74
C PRO A 43 -15.99 34.83 -32.44
N GLN A 44 -14.83 34.77 -33.05
CA GLN A 44 -14.48 35.71 -34.12
C GLN A 44 -15.22 35.28 -35.39
N ASP A 45 -15.75 36.26 -36.08
CA ASP A 45 -16.50 36.12 -37.33
C ASP A 45 -15.83 35.18 -38.32
N ALA A 46 -16.43 34.00 -38.55
CA ALA A 46 -16.10 33.12 -39.68
C ALA A 46 -16.77 33.63 -40.96
N PRO A 47 -16.09 33.55 -42.10
CA PRO A 47 -16.67 34.03 -43.37
C PRO A 47 -17.83 33.12 -43.77
N LYS A 48 -18.91 33.79 -44.25
CA LYS A 48 -20.11 33.14 -44.82
C LYS A 48 -19.70 32.15 -45.91
N GLN A 49 -19.84 30.87 -45.65
CA GLN A 49 -19.85 29.84 -46.71
C GLN A 49 -21.15 30.00 -47.50
N MET A 50 -20.99 30.18 -48.83
CA MET A 50 -22.08 30.17 -49.76
C MET A 50 -22.72 28.75 -49.82
N ASP A 51 -24.04 28.67 -49.67
CA ASP A 51 -24.79 27.45 -49.94
C ASP A 51 -24.61 27.03 -51.41
N PRO A 52 -24.40 25.72 -51.69
CA PRO A 52 -24.46 25.22 -53.07
C PRO A 52 -25.86 25.34 -53.60
N PRO A 53 -26.04 25.66 -54.90
CA PRO A 53 -27.36 25.90 -55.45
C PRO A 53 -28.18 24.62 -55.44
N MET A 54 -29.41 24.73 -54.86
CA MET A 54 -30.41 23.68 -54.92
C MET A 54 -30.76 23.37 -56.38
N GLN A 55 -30.44 22.16 -56.80
CA GLN A 55 -31.00 21.60 -58.05
C GLN A 55 -32.46 21.32 -57.81
N GLN A 56 -33.30 22.07 -58.48
CA GLN A 56 -34.76 21.85 -58.51
C GLN A 56 -35.03 20.51 -59.17
N ILE A 57 -35.69 19.62 -58.40
CA ILE A 57 -36.28 18.38 -58.92
C ILE A 57 -37.48 18.78 -59.78
N PRO A 58 -37.59 18.29 -61.02
CA PRO A 58 -38.69 18.73 -61.94
C PRO A 58 -40.03 18.21 -61.44
N GLN A 59 -40.98 19.13 -61.28
CA GLN A 59 -42.37 18.79 -61.07
C GLN A 59 -42.94 18.05 -62.28
N ARG A 60 -43.48 16.90 -62.06
CA ARG A 60 -44.18 16.09 -63.07
C ARG A 60 -45.50 16.75 -63.38
N ARG A 61 -45.69 17.20 -64.63
CA ARG A 61 -46.91 17.73 -65.21
C ARG A 61 -47.96 16.64 -65.25
N GLU A 62 -49.14 16.93 -64.66
CA GLU A 62 -50.39 16.17 -64.86
C GLU A 62 -50.88 16.34 -66.29
N GLY A 63 -51.14 15.24 -66.89
CA GLY A 63 -51.89 15.18 -68.20
C GLY A 63 -53.20 14.49 -67.97
N PRO A 64 -54.25 14.88 -68.69
CA PRO A 64 -55.66 14.63 -68.31
C PRO A 64 -56.27 13.34 -68.89
N GLY A 65 -57.03 12.66 -68.00
CA GLY A 65 -58.27 12.06 -68.36
C GLY A 65 -58.30 10.72 -69.11
N SER A 66 -58.80 9.72 -68.43
CA SER A 66 -59.94 8.91 -68.95
C SER A 66 -60.58 8.08 -67.83
N GLN A 67 -61.85 8.35 -67.53
CA GLN A 67 -62.80 7.42 -66.92
C GLN A 67 -63.40 6.56 -68.02
N PRO A 68 -64.22 5.51 -67.78
CA PRO A 68 -64.54 4.72 -66.62
C PRO A 68 -64.68 3.22 -66.91
N ALA A 69 -64.83 2.39 -65.89
CA ALA A 69 -65.96 1.42 -65.87
C ALA A 69 -66.07 0.70 -64.52
N ALA A 70 -67.20 0.78 -63.94
CA ALA A 70 -67.61 0.07 -62.72
C ALA A 70 -67.75 -1.44 -62.97
N ALA A 71 -67.29 -2.25 -61.99
CA ALA A 71 -67.95 -3.52 -61.69
C ALA A 71 -67.69 -3.81 -60.20
N GLN A 72 -68.80 -3.89 -59.48
CA GLN A 72 -68.97 -4.29 -58.12
C GLN A 72 -68.60 -5.74 -57.94
N SER A 73 -67.77 -6.07 -56.95
CA SER A 73 -67.93 -7.26 -56.14
C SER A 73 -67.28 -7.01 -54.72
N ALA A 74 -68.15 -6.99 -53.73
CA ALA A 74 -67.77 -6.94 -52.34
C ALA A 74 -67.13 -8.27 -51.97
N THR A 75 -65.92 -8.20 -51.42
CA THR A 75 -65.27 -9.26 -50.65
C THR A 75 -64.60 -8.68 -49.39
N PRO A 76 -64.42 -9.42 -48.31
CA PRO A 76 -64.32 -8.87 -46.98
C PRO A 76 -62.96 -8.18 -46.77
N GLN A 77 -62.91 -7.28 -45.77
CA GLN A 77 -61.70 -6.59 -45.31
C GLN A 77 -60.56 -7.55 -45.14
N GLY A 78 -59.69 -7.69 -46.16
CA GLY A 78 -58.47 -8.38 -46.19
C GLY A 78 -57.33 -7.36 -46.00
N GLN A 79 -56.37 -7.67 -45.18
CA GLN A 79 -55.14 -7.00 -44.99
C GLN A 79 -54.63 -6.49 -46.36
N THR A 80 -54.44 -5.18 -46.49
CA THR A 80 -53.73 -4.59 -47.62
C THR A 80 -52.35 -5.19 -47.70
N GLU A 81 -51.94 -5.77 -48.83
CA GLU A 81 -50.57 -6.21 -49.05
C GLU A 81 -49.64 -5.02 -48.78
N PRO A 82 -48.52 -5.21 -48.04
CA PRO A 82 -47.61 -4.13 -47.71
C PRO A 82 -47.02 -3.49 -48.98
N ASP A 83 -47.09 -2.17 -49.09
CA ASP A 83 -46.44 -1.42 -50.16
C ASP A 83 -44.94 -1.29 -49.86
N ARG A 84 -44.23 -2.38 -50.13
CA ARG A 84 -42.78 -2.47 -49.83
C ARG A 84 -41.98 -1.41 -50.61
N ALA A 85 -42.41 -0.96 -51.76
CA ALA A 85 -41.68 0.07 -52.52
C ALA A 85 -41.74 1.43 -51.78
N SER A 86 -42.92 1.79 -51.27
CA SER A 86 -43.09 2.98 -50.46
C SER A 86 -42.37 2.85 -49.12
N ALA A 87 -42.44 1.68 -48.49
CA ALA A 87 -41.69 1.42 -47.24
C ALA A 87 -40.17 1.59 -47.40
N TYR A 88 -39.58 1.03 -48.43
CA TYR A 88 -38.14 1.20 -48.73
C TYR A 88 -37.77 2.63 -49.05
N TYR A 89 -38.60 3.38 -49.75
CA TYR A 89 -38.35 4.78 -50.08
C TYR A 89 -38.28 5.62 -48.79
N HIS A 90 -39.29 5.51 -47.92
CA HIS A 90 -39.35 6.23 -46.66
C HIS A 90 -38.26 5.77 -45.67
N TYR A 91 -37.93 4.48 -45.64
CA TYR A 91 -36.80 3.97 -44.86
C TYR A 91 -35.46 4.59 -45.29
N GLY A 92 -35.23 4.69 -46.61
CA GLY A 92 -34.01 5.36 -47.11
C GLY A 92 -33.94 6.83 -46.75
N LEU A 93 -35.07 7.55 -46.78
CA LEU A 93 -35.10 8.93 -46.31
C LEU A 93 -34.92 9.05 -44.79
N ALA A 94 -35.54 8.15 -44.04
CA ALA A 94 -35.39 8.10 -42.58
C ALA A 94 -33.92 7.97 -42.18
N HIS A 95 -33.17 7.03 -42.79
CA HIS A 95 -31.73 6.88 -42.57
C HIS A 95 -30.92 8.10 -42.96
N LEU A 96 -31.24 8.74 -44.09
CA LEU A 96 -30.53 9.98 -44.48
C LEU A 96 -30.74 11.08 -43.45
N TYR A 97 -31.95 11.28 -42.97
CA TYR A 97 -32.24 12.29 -41.95
C TYR A 97 -31.68 11.90 -40.58
N GLU A 98 -31.62 10.61 -40.22
CA GLU A 98 -30.98 10.10 -39.04
C GLU A 98 -29.49 10.43 -39.06
N GLU A 99 -28.79 10.16 -40.17
CA GLU A 99 -27.39 10.48 -40.36
C GLU A 99 -27.14 11.99 -40.19
N MET A 100 -28.00 12.83 -40.79
CA MET A 100 -27.92 14.28 -40.65
C MET A 100 -28.18 14.74 -39.21
N ALA A 101 -29.10 14.10 -38.50
CA ALA A 101 -29.48 14.45 -37.14
C ALA A 101 -28.41 14.02 -36.14
N VAL A 102 -27.89 12.81 -36.26
CA VAL A 102 -26.99 12.17 -35.24
C VAL A 102 -25.52 12.40 -35.60
N SER A 103 -25.12 12.00 -36.84
CA SER A 103 -23.70 12.00 -37.21
C SER A 103 -23.21 13.38 -37.68
N ALA A 104 -24.04 14.17 -38.37
CA ALA A 104 -23.70 15.53 -38.80
C ALA A 104 -24.08 16.62 -37.76
N GLY A 105 -24.62 16.25 -36.60
CA GLY A 105 -24.96 17.17 -35.50
C GLY A 105 -26.07 18.16 -35.86
N ARG A 106 -27.02 17.75 -36.70
CA ARG A 106 -28.16 18.57 -37.18
C ARG A 106 -29.49 18.11 -36.57
N PRO A 107 -29.79 18.41 -35.28
CA PRO A 107 -31.00 17.92 -34.58
C PRO A 107 -32.31 18.34 -35.18
N ASP A 108 -32.31 19.37 -36.06
CA ASP A 108 -33.46 19.79 -36.86
C ASP A 108 -34.00 18.68 -37.80
N TYR A 109 -33.17 17.72 -38.17
CA TYR A 109 -33.58 16.55 -38.99
C TYR A 109 -34.13 15.39 -38.17
N ALA A 110 -34.00 15.39 -36.84
CA ALA A 110 -34.47 14.31 -35.98
C ALA A 110 -35.99 14.09 -36.11
N THR A 111 -36.76 15.16 -36.19
CA THR A 111 -38.21 15.07 -36.39
C THR A 111 -38.57 14.51 -37.77
N GLN A 112 -37.82 14.89 -38.81
CA GLN A 112 -38.02 14.40 -40.16
C GLN A 112 -37.69 12.91 -40.26
N ALA A 113 -36.61 12.46 -39.65
CA ALA A 113 -36.27 11.03 -39.56
C ALA A 113 -37.38 10.21 -38.92
N VAL A 114 -37.94 10.68 -37.78
CA VAL A 114 -39.05 10.03 -37.09
C VAL A 114 -40.31 9.95 -37.97
N GLU A 115 -40.66 11.02 -38.67
CA GLU A 115 -41.83 11.03 -39.59
C GLU A 115 -41.63 10.07 -40.75
N GLU A 116 -40.46 10.02 -41.35
CA GLU A 116 -40.17 9.08 -42.45
C GLU A 116 -40.20 7.62 -42.00
N TYR A 117 -39.71 7.29 -40.79
CA TYR A 117 -39.87 5.95 -40.21
C TYR A 117 -41.32 5.59 -40.00
N LYS A 118 -42.17 6.53 -39.57
CA LYS A 118 -43.63 6.29 -39.42
C LYS A 118 -44.29 6.06 -40.75
N LEU A 119 -43.94 6.85 -41.78
CA LEU A 119 -44.48 6.63 -43.14
C LEU A 119 -44.04 5.28 -43.71
N ALA A 120 -42.84 4.83 -43.42
CA ALA A 120 -42.35 3.50 -43.78
C ALA A 120 -43.20 2.41 -43.09
N LEU A 121 -43.50 2.57 -41.79
CA LEU A 121 -44.33 1.66 -41.02
C LEU A 121 -45.80 1.68 -41.45
N ASP A 122 -46.34 2.83 -41.87
CA ASP A 122 -47.69 2.89 -42.45
C ASP A 122 -47.76 2.10 -43.76
N ALA A 123 -46.69 2.04 -44.55
CA ALA A 123 -46.61 1.28 -45.79
C ALA A 123 -46.34 -0.24 -45.54
N ASP A 124 -45.59 -0.61 -44.52
CA ASP A 124 -45.33 -2.00 -44.09
C ASP A 124 -45.48 -2.13 -42.55
N PRO A 125 -46.70 -2.24 -42.01
CA PRO A 125 -46.96 -2.16 -40.58
C PRO A 125 -46.44 -3.32 -39.73
N ASN A 126 -45.94 -4.39 -40.34
CA ASN A 126 -45.43 -5.59 -39.63
C ASN A 126 -43.94 -5.80 -39.86
N SER A 127 -43.22 -4.78 -40.30
CA SER A 127 -41.80 -4.85 -40.51
C SER A 127 -41.05 -4.63 -39.20
N ALA A 128 -40.53 -5.70 -38.60
CA ALA A 128 -39.69 -5.63 -37.39
C ALA A 128 -38.49 -4.72 -37.61
N LEU A 129 -37.88 -4.75 -38.80
CA LEU A 129 -36.74 -3.88 -39.14
C LEU A 129 -37.05 -2.38 -39.00
N LEU A 130 -38.27 -1.98 -39.40
CA LEU A 130 -38.68 -0.58 -39.31
C LEU A 130 -39.08 -0.19 -37.88
N GLU A 131 -39.67 -1.11 -37.13
CA GLU A 131 -39.98 -0.91 -35.71
C GLU A 131 -38.73 -0.76 -34.88
N ASP A 132 -37.71 -1.64 -35.11
CA ASP A 132 -36.42 -1.58 -34.46
C ASP A 132 -35.68 -0.28 -34.79
N GLY A 133 -35.63 0.10 -36.08
CA GLY A 133 -35.00 1.33 -36.53
C GLY A 133 -35.63 2.59 -35.91
N LEU A 134 -36.93 2.64 -35.79
CA LEU A 134 -37.64 3.78 -35.14
C LEU A 134 -37.32 3.82 -33.63
N ALA A 135 -37.33 2.68 -32.98
CA ALA A 135 -37.04 2.60 -31.54
C ALA A 135 -35.56 2.99 -31.22
N ASP A 136 -34.62 2.54 -32.05
CA ASP A 136 -33.19 2.92 -31.96
C ASP A 136 -32.99 4.43 -32.25
N LEU A 137 -33.70 4.98 -33.25
CA LEU A 137 -33.68 6.41 -33.50
C LEU A 137 -34.18 7.20 -32.28
N TYR A 138 -35.29 6.81 -31.65
CA TYR A 138 -35.76 7.47 -30.43
C TYR A 138 -34.73 7.45 -29.32
N PHE A 139 -34.00 6.35 -29.15
CA PHE A 139 -32.91 6.25 -28.19
C PHE A 139 -31.74 7.21 -28.52
N LYS A 140 -31.31 7.20 -29.78
CA LYS A 140 -30.18 8.06 -30.26
C LYS A 140 -30.47 9.56 -30.11
N ILE A 141 -31.71 9.98 -30.36
CA ILE A 141 -32.10 11.39 -30.20
C ILE A 141 -32.56 11.76 -28.78
N GLY A 142 -32.43 10.85 -27.82
CA GLY A 142 -32.74 11.09 -26.40
C GLY A 142 -34.23 11.05 -26.04
N ARG A 143 -35.11 10.56 -26.93
CA ARG A 143 -36.54 10.37 -26.65
C ARG A 143 -36.78 9.03 -25.95
N ILE A 144 -36.18 8.88 -24.75
CA ILE A 144 -36.09 7.61 -24.02
C ILE A 144 -37.48 6.97 -23.76
N LYS A 145 -38.48 7.75 -23.38
CA LYS A 145 -39.83 7.22 -23.14
C LYS A 145 -40.44 6.59 -24.37
N ASP A 146 -40.23 7.21 -25.54
CA ASP A 146 -40.75 6.70 -26.80
C ASP A 146 -40.00 5.44 -27.24
N ALA A 147 -38.68 5.40 -27.01
CA ALA A 147 -37.85 4.22 -27.26
C ALA A 147 -38.33 3.02 -26.42
N VAL A 148 -38.50 3.22 -25.11
CA VAL A 148 -38.99 2.17 -24.19
C VAL A 148 -40.40 1.70 -24.61
N GLY A 149 -41.31 2.65 -24.95
CA GLY A 149 -42.63 2.31 -25.39
C GLY A 149 -42.65 1.47 -26.67
N ALA A 150 -41.85 1.86 -27.66
CA ALA A 150 -41.72 1.12 -28.93
C ALA A 150 -41.17 -0.30 -28.71
N ALA A 151 -40.08 -0.44 -27.93
CA ALA A 151 -39.49 -1.75 -27.62
C ALA A 151 -40.48 -2.65 -26.85
N GLN A 152 -41.19 -2.11 -25.85
CA GLN A 152 -42.22 -2.87 -25.12
C GLN A 152 -43.38 -3.31 -25.99
N ASP A 153 -43.82 -2.50 -26.97
CA ASP A 153 -44.87 -2.88 -27.91
C ASP A 153 -44.41 -3.98 -28.87
N GLN A 154 -43.13 -3.98 -29.25
CA GLN A 154 -42.51 -5.10 -30.00
C GLN A 154 -42.48 -6.39 -29.19
N LEU A 155 -42.02 -6.33 -27.91
CA LEU A 155 -41.97 -7.51 -27.03
C LEU A 155 -43.37 -8.10 -26.75
N LYS A 156 -44.46 -7.30 -26.82
CA LYS A 156 -45.84 -7.82 -26.77
C LYS A 156 -46.16 -8.67 -27.99
N LYS A 157 -45.61 -8.34 -29.16
CA LYS A 157 -45.82 -9.08 -30.42
C LYS A 157 -44.87 -10.28 -30.51
N ASN A 158 -43.62 -10.09 -30.16
CA ASN A 158 -42.55 -11.08 -30.19
C ASN A 158 -41.74 -11.03 -28.88
N PRO A 159 -42.05 -11.87 -27.88
CA PRO A 159 -41.33 -11.86 -26.59
C PRO A 159 -39.85 -12.26 -26.66
N ASP A 160 -39.40 -12.83 -27.76
CA ASP A 160 -37.99 -13.22 -27.99
C ASP A 160 -37.28 -12.27 -28.99
N ASP A 161 -37.75 -11.03 -29.11
CA ASP A 161 -37.12 -10.03 -29.97
C ASP A 161 -35.83 -9.51 -29.38
N VAL A 162 -34.70 -9.93 -29.94
CA VAL A 162 -33.37 -9.59 -29.43
C VAL A 162 -33.08 -8.09 -29.59
N ALA A 163 -33.56 -7.44 -30.65
CA ALA A 163 -33.29 -6.01 -30.85
C ALA A 163 -34.03 -5.17 -29.81
N ALA A 164 -35.28 -5.50 -29.50
CA ALA A 164 -36.06 -4.84 -28.47
C ALA A 164 -35.47 -5.04 -27.06
N HIS A 165 -35.00 -6.27 -26.72
CA HIS A 165 -34.30 -6.52 -25.47
C HIS A 165 -32.99 -5.76 -25.38
N THR A 166 -32.20 -5.71 -26.47
CA THR A 166 -30.95 -4.95 -26.52
C THR A 166 -31.19 -3.46 -26.29
N LEU A 167 -32.19 -2.89 -26.92
CA LEU A 167 -32.55 -1.49 -26.76
C LEU A 167 -32.96 -1.16 -25.31
N LEU A 168 -33.82 -1.99 -24.71
CA LEU A 168 -34.20 -1.82 -23.29
C LEU A 168 -32.97 -1.93 -22.37
N GLY A 169 -32.11 -2.92 -22.57
CA GLY A 169 -30.88 -3.08 -21.83
C GLY A 169 -30.00 -1.84 -21.92
N GLN A 170 -29.78 -1.29 -23.12
CA GLN A 170 -29.03 -0.06 -23.35
C GLN A 170 -29.64 1.17 -22.66
N VAL A 171 -31.00 1.30 -22.74
CA VAL A 171 -31.70 2.37 -22.03
C VAL A 171 -31.47 2.30 -20.53
N TYR A 172 -31.58 1.12 -19.94
CA TYR A 172 -31.33 0.94 -18.49
C TYR A 172 -29.89 1.23 -18.11
N LEU A 173 -28.92 0.77 -18.91
CA LEU A 173 -27.51 1.07 -18.69
C LEU A 173 -27.22 2.58 -18.77
N ARG A 174 -27.76 3.27 -19.74
CA ARG A 174 -27.61 4.73 -19.87
C ARG A 174 -28.16 5.46 -18.64
N SER A 175 -29.32 4.99 -18.14
CA SER A 175 -29.95 5.57 -16.97
C SER A 175 -29.16 5.37 -15.68
N LEU A 176 -28.30 4.34 -15.59
CA LEU A 176 -27.42 4.12 -14.44
C LEU A 176 -26.45 5.28 -14.21
N GLY A 177 -25.94 5.90 -15.29
CA GLY A 177 -25.00 7.03 -15.19
C GLY A 177 -25.61 8.30 -14.58
N ASP A 178 -26.92 8.45 -14.65
CA ASP A 178 -27.65 9.63 -14.19
C ASP A 178 -28.34 9.47 -12.83
N MET A 179 -28.33 8.24 -12.25
CA MET A 179 -29.04 7.88 -11.03
C MET A 179 -28.10 7.46 -9.90
N GLN A 180 -28.59 7.62 -8.65
CA GLN A 180 -27.83 7.20 -7.45
C GLN A 180 -28.74 6.41 -6.49
N GLY A 181 -28.12 5.60 -5.63
CA GLY A 181 -28.80 4.86 -4.58
C GLY A 181 -29.71 3.77 -5.11
N THR A 182 -30.92 3.64 -4.51
CA THR A 182 -31.86 2.55 -4.81
C THR A 182 -32.35 2.55 -6.26
N GLN A 183 -32.48 3.71 -6.88
CA GLN A 183 -32.95 3.82 -8.28
C GLN A 183 -31.88 3.28 -9.27
N ALA A 184 -30.60 3.51 -9.00
CA ALA A 184 -29.54 2.91 -9.79
C ALA A 184 -29.55 1.38 -9.67
N GLY A 185 -29.80 0.84 -8.47
CA GLY A 185 -29.95 -0.60 -8.25
C GLY A 185 -31.14 -1.20 -9.05
N GLU A 186 -32.27 -0.53 -9.09
CA GLU A 186 -33.45 -0.97 -9.90
C GLU A 186 -33.13 -1.01 -11.39
N MET A 187 -32.45 0.03 -11.91
CA MET A 187 -32.06 0.07 -13.32
C MET A 187 -31.06 -1.02 -13.66
N LEU A 188 -30.09 -1.29 -12.76
CA LEU A 188 -29.15 -2.38 -12.93
C LEU A 188 -29.84 -3.75 -13.01
N GLN A 189 -30.80 -4.01 -12.13
CA GLN A 189 -31.59 -5.26 -12.17
C GLN A 189 -32.38 -5.41 -13.46
N LEU A 190 -32.99 -4.32 -13.96
CA LEU A 190 -33.72 -4.32 -15.24
C LEU A 190 -32.77 -4.59 -16.41
N ALA A 191 -31.56 -3.97 -16.41
CA ALA A 191 -30.57 -4.24 -17.43
C ALA A 191 -30.11 -5.71 -17.41
N ILE A 192 -29.83 -6.27 -16.22
CA ILE A 192 -29.48 -7.69 -16.06
C ILE A 192 -30.57 -8.59 -16.66
N ALA A 193 -31.84 -8.35 -16.36
CA ALA A 193 -32.93 -9.18 -16.85
C ALA A 193 -33.02 -9.19 -18.39
N GLU A 194 -32.82 -8.03 -19.03
CA GLU A 194 -32.77 -7.95 -20.49
C GLU A 194 -31.59 -8.72 -21.08
N TYR A 195 -30.38 -8.54 -20.52
CA TYR A 195 -29.20 -9.25 -21.01
C TYR A 195 -29.19 -10.74 -20.65
N GLU A 196 -29.84 -11.20 -19.56
CA GLU A 196 -30.09 -12.63 -19.30
C GLU A 196 -30.97 -13.23 -20.43
N THR A 197 -31.95 -12.49 -20.88
CA THR A 197 -32.82 -12.91 -21.99
C THR A 197 -32.05 -12.99 -23.30
N ILE A 198 -31.24 -12.00 -23.61
CA ILE A 198 -30.37 -12.00 -24.80
C ILE A 198 -29.37 -13.18 -24.74
N ALA A 199 -28.72 -13.41 -23.59
CA ALA A 199 -27.80 -14.51 -23.40
C ALA A 199 -28.47 -15.90 -23.57
N ARG A 200 -29.73 -16.03 -23.21
CA ARG A 200 -30.56 -17.24 -23.45
C ARG A 200 -30.84 -17.40 -24.95
N LEU A 201 -31.17 -16.32 -25.64
CA LEU A 201 -31.50 -16.34 -27.07
C LEU A 201 -30.27 -16.50 -27.96
N LYS A 202 -29.12 -15.93 -27.52
CA LYS A 202 -27.83 -15.97 -28.20
C LYS A 202 -26.73 -16.54 -27.29
N PRO A 203 -26.75 -17.86 -27.01
CA PRO A 203 -25.85 -18.44 -26.01
C PRO A 203 -24.35 -18.42 -26.38
N ALA A 204 -24.03 -18.21 -27.66
CA ALA A 204 -22.65 -18.13 -28.16
C ALA A 204 -22.21 -16.70 -28.47
N ASP A 205 -22.95 -15.68 -28.00
CA ASP A 205 -22.57 -14.29 -28.19
C ASP A 205 -21.60 -13.84 -27.09
N LEU A 206 -20.33 -13.65 -27.49
CA LEU A 206 -19.23 -13.31 -26.59
C LEU A 206 -19.48 -11.97 -25.90
N GLU A 207 -19.91 -10.95 -26.66
CA GLU A 207 -20.14 -9.59 -26.15
C GLU A 207 -21.22 -9.58 -25.05
N THR A 208 -22.35 -10.27 -25.32
CA THR A 208 -23.42 -10.41 -24.30
C THR A 208 -22.93 -11.10 -23.02
N LYS A 209 -22.09 -12.15 -23.16
CA LYS A 209 -21.51 -12.86 -22.00
C LYS A 209 -20.60 -11.97 -21.17
N LEU A 210 -19.73 -11.22 -21.82
CA LEU A 210 -18.83 -10.28 -21.16
C LEU A 210 -19.61 -9.16 -20.45
N LEU A 211 -20.60 -8.57 -21.13
CA LEU A 211 -21.40 -7.51 -20.55
C LEU A 211 -22.24 -8.00 -19.37
N LEU A 212 -22.90 -9.15 -19.52
CA LEU A 212 -23.68 -9.75 -18.43
C LEU A 212 -22.80 -10.08 -17.21
N GLY A 213 -21.58 -10.61 -17.44
CA GLY A 213 -20.61 -10.82 -16.37
C GLY A 213 -20.24 -9.53 -15.64
N GLN A 214 -20.03 -8.43 -16.37
CA GLN A 214 -19.79 -7.12 -15.78
C GLN A 214 -20.98 -6.59 -14.96
N LEU A 215 -22.18 -6.76 -15.47
CA LEU A 215 -23.40 -6.34 -14.76
C LEU A 215 -23.60 -7.10 -13.46
N TYR A 216 -23.30 -8.41 -13.46
CA TYR A 216 -23.32 -9.20 -12.24
C TYR A 216 -22.23 -8.77 -11.25
N ALA A 217 -21.00 -8.46 -11.71
CA ALA A 217 -19.96 -7.93 -10.86
C ALA A 217 -20.39 -6.61 -10.22
N LEU A 218 -20.93 -5.69 -11.01
CA LEU A 218 -21.46 -4.41 -10.51
C LEU A 218 -22.62 -4.60 -9.49
N ASN A 219 -23.38 -5.69 -9.65
CA ASN A 219 -24.44 -6.08 -8.71
C ASN A 219 -23.93 -6.88 -7.51
N HIS A 220 -22.60 -7.03 -7.35
CA HIS A 220 -21.93 -7.85 -6.33
C HIS A 220 -22.33 -9.34 -6.34
N ASP A 221 -22.83 -9.85 -7.48
CA ASP A 221 -23.10 -11.27 -7.70
C ASP A 221 -21.89 -11.92 -8.39
N HIS A 222 -20.77 -12.00 -7.68
CA HIS A 222 -19.49 -12.48 -8.20
C HIS A 222 -19.58 -13.91 -8.75
N ALA A 223 -20.38 -14.77 -8.13
CA ALA A 223 -20.55 -16.15 -8.58
C ALA A 223 -21.18 -16.25 -9.98
N LYS A 224 -22.18 -15.41 -10.27
CA LYS A 224 -22.77 -15.34 -11.61
C LYS A 224 -21.85 -14.64 -12.60
N ALA A 225 -21.14 -13.58 -12.17
CA ALA A 225 -20.13 -12.90 -12.99
C ALA A 225 -19.06 -13.89 -13.46
N GLU A 226 -18.51 -14.68 -12.56
CA GLU A 226 -17.52 -15.71 -12.89
C GLU A 226 -18.08 -16.77 -13.85
N ALA A 227 -19.34 -17.19 -13.65
CA ALA A 227 -19.98 -18.16 -14.52
C ALA A 227 -20.10 -17.66 -15.96
N GLU A 228 -20.50 -16.37 -16.17
CA GLU A 228 -20.61 -15.76 -17.49
C GLU A 228 -19.25 -15.54 -18.14
N PHE A 229 -18.23 -15.09 -17.39
CA PHE A 229 -16.86 -14.97 -17.92
C PHE A 229 -16.26 -16.35 -18.28
N LYS A 230 -16.51 -17.41 -17.50
CA LYS A 230 -16.14 -18.79 -17.88
C LYS A 230 -16.89 -19.29 -19.10
N ALA A 231 -18.14 -18.84 -19.30
CA ALA A 231 -18.86 -19.14 -20.51
C ALA A 231 -18.28 -18.40 -21.72
N ALA A 232 -17.91 -17.12 -21.54
CA ALA A 232 -17.17 -16.33 -22.54
C ALA A 232 -15.84 -16.98 -22.91
N GLN A 233 -15.06 -17.45 -21.93
CA GLN A 233 -13.80 -18.16 -22.14
C GLN A 233 -13.96 -19.45 -22.98
N LYS A 234 -15.08 -20.15 -22.86
CA LYS A 234 -15.36 -21.34 -23.70
C LYS A 234 -15.68 -20.99 -25.15
N ILE A 235 -16.17 -19.76 -25.41
CA ILE A 235 -16.47 -19.26 -26.75
C ILE A 235 -15.17 -18.82 -27.42
N ASP A 236 -14.36 -18.04 -26.71
CA ASP A 236 -13.06 -17.52 -27.15
C ASP A 236 -12.07 -17.57 -26.00
N GLY A 237 -11.29 -18.67 -25.94
CA GLY A 237 -10.32 -18.92 -24.86
C GLY A 237 -9.10 -18.04 -24.92
N ASP A 238 -8.78 -17.48 -26.07
CA ASP A 238 -7.59 -16.67 -26.33
C ASP A 238 -7.92 -15.16 -26.27
N SER A 239 -9.18 -14.80 -25.97
CA SER A 239 -9.60 -13.41 -25.89
C SER A 239 -8.94 -12.68 -24.73
N GLU A 240 -8.12 -11.66 -25.02
CA GLU A 240 -7.52 -10.76 -24.04
C GLU A 240 -8.59 -10.17 -23.11
N GLU A 241 -9.73 -9.73 -23.65
CA GLU A 241 -10.78 -9.08 -22.87
C GLU A 241 -11.38 -10.03 -21.84
N VAL A 242 -11.58 -11.31 -22.19
CA VAL A 242 -12.07 -12.33 -21.24
C VAL A 242 -11.10 -12.51 -20.08
N VAL A 243 -9.80 -12.64 -20.37
CA VAL A 243 -8.75 -12.84 -19.36
C VAL A 243 -8.69 -11.64 -18.43
N LEU A 244 -8.68 -10.42 -18.98
CA LEU A 244 -8.65 -9.18 -18.19
C LEU A 244 -9.89 -9.00 -17.30
N ARG A 245 -11.09 -9.31 -17.82
CA ARG A 245 -12.34 -9.23 -17.03
C ARG A 245 -12.37 -10.23 -15.89
N MET A 246 -11.89 -11.45 -16.13
CA MET A 246 -11.78 -12.46 -15.07
C MET A 246 -10.78 -12.04 -13.99
N ALA A 247 -9.62 -11.53 -14.39
CA ALA A 247 -8.62 -11.05 -13.44
C ALA A 247 -9.11 -9.85 -12.63
N ALA A 248 -9.82 -8.91 -13.27
CA ALA A 248 -10.44 -7.77 -12.58
C ALA A 248 -11.45 -8.24 -11.53
N LEU A 249 -12.33 -9.19 -11.89
CA LEU A 249 -13.31 -9.77 -10.95
C LEU A 249 -12.61 -10.35 -9.71
N TYR A 250 -11.54 -11.16 -9.89
CA TYR A 250 -10.81 -11.74 -8.77
C TYR A 250 -10.10 -10.69 -7.92
N SER A 251 -9.59 -9.62 -8.54
CA SER A 251 -9.01 -8.48 -7.80
C SER A 251 -10.05 -7.74 -6.97
N GLU A 252 -11.27 -7.57 -7.47
CA GLU A 252 -12.40 -6.97 -6.74
C GLU A 252 -12.86 -7.85 -5.56
N GLU A 253 -12.76 -9.17 -5.69
CA GLU A 253 -12.99 -10.13 -4.60
C GLU A 253 -11.88 -10.12 -3.54
N GLY A 254 -10.77 -9.41 -3.78
CA GLY A 254 -9.58 -9.42 -2.94
C GLY A 254 -8.69 -10.66 -3.15
N ASP A 255 -8.97 -11.50 -4.16
CA ASP A 255 -8.17 -12.68 -4.49
C ASP A 255 -7.14 -12.37 -5.57
N ALA A 256 -6.15 -11.55 -5.20
CA ALA A 256 -5.06 -11.16 -6.08
C ALA A 256 -4.24 -12.36 -6.60
N GLN A 257 -4.21 -13.48 -5.86
CA GLN A 257 -3.51 -14.67 -6.31
C GLN A 257 -4.23 -15.30 -7.51
N ARG A 258 -5.56 -15.46 -7.46
CA ARG A 258 -6.34 -15.97 -8.60
C ARG A 258 -6.27 -15.03 -9.80
N ALA A 259 -6.23 -13.70 -9.59
CA ALA A 259 -6.03 -12.73 -10.65
C ALA A 259 -4.66 -12.94 -11.33
N ALA A 260 -3.58 -13.02 -10.56
CA ALA A 260 -2.23 -13.27 -11.07
C ALA A 260 -2.13 -14.63 -11.79
N ASP A 261 -2.72 -15.70 -11.25
CA ASP A 261 -2.72 -17.03 -11.85
C ASP A 261 -3.45 -17.02 -13.20
N THR A 262 -4.58 -16.31 -13.29
CA THR A 262 -5.37 -16.18 -14.53
C THR A 262 -4.57 -15.45 -15.62
N LEU A 263 -3.92 -14.35 -15.29
CA LEU A 263 -3.11 -13.56 -16.22
C LEU A 263 -1.82 -14.30 -16.61
N SER A 264 -1.17 -14.96 -15.66
CA SER A 264 0.07 -15.70 -15.91
C SER A 264 -0.15 -16.99 -16.71
N ALA A 265 -1.37 -17.52 -16.77
CA ALA A 265 -1.73 -18.64 -17.62
C ALA A 265 -1.62 -18.31 -19.13
N VAL A 266 -1.71 -17.04 -19.52
CA VAL A 266 -1.43 -16.61 -20.90
C VAL A 266 0.07 -16.79 -21.19
N PRO A 267 0.45 -17.49 -22.28
CA PRO A 267 1.85 -17.65 -22.64
C PRO A 267 2.56 -16.30 -22.77
N VAL A 268 3.80 -16.20 -22.31
CA VAL A 268 4.56 -14.92 -22.30
C VAL A 268 4.62 -14.26 -23.68
N ALA A 269 4.72 -15.08 -24.76
CA ALA A 269 4.78 -14.57 -26.13
C ALA A 269 3.46 -13.93 -26.61
N ASP A 270 2.35 -14.27 -25.98
CA ASP A 270 1.00 -13.82 -26.38
C ASP A 270 0.45 -12.72 -25.44
N ARG A 271 1.22 -12.35 -24.41
CA ARG A 271 0.84 -11.30 -23.48
C ARG A 271 0.96 -9.93 -24.10
N THR A 272 -0.10 -9.16 -24.01
CA THR A 272 -0.13 -7.75 -24.41
C THR A 272 0.38 -6.86 -23.27
N ALA A 273 0.62 -5.59 -23.57
CA ALA A 273 0.98 -4.59 -22.54
C ALA A 273 -0.08 -4.52 -21.44
N ARG A 274 -1.36 -4.63 -21.79
CA ARG A 274 -2.49 -4.61 -20.83
C ARG A 274 -2.47 -5.82 -19.89
N ILE A 275 -2.16 -7.02 -20.42
CA ILE A 275 -2.05 -8.24 -19.60
C ILE A 275 -0.87 -8.14 -18.64
N GLU A 276 0.32 -7.71 -19.12
CA GLU A 276 1.50 -7.54 -18.26
C GLU A 276 1.29 -6.44 -17.21
N PHE A 277 0.60 -5.34 -17.56
CA PHE A 277 0.21 -4.30 -16.60
C PHE A 277 -0.74 -4.83 -15.50
N ALA A 278 -1.80 -5.54 -15.90
CA ALA A 278 -2.74 -6.13 -14.95
C ALA A 278 -2.06 -7.20 -14.05
N LEU A 279 -1.12 -7.97 -14.60
CA LEU A 279 -0.32 -8.93 -13.86
C LEU A 279 0.58 -8.24 -12.84
N ALA A 280 1.22 -7.12 -13.22
CA ALA A 280 2.02 -6.30 -12.33
C ALA A 280 1.17 -5.76 -11.16
N ALA A 281 0.00 -5.20 -11.46
CA ALA A 281 -0.94 -4.71 -10.44
C ALA A 281 -1.40 -5.82 -9.47
N SER A 282 -1.59 -7.06 -9.99
CA SER A 282 -1.91 -8.22 -9.14
C SER A 282 -0.73 -8.58 -8.22
N TYR A 283 0.52 -8.49 -8.70
CA TYR A 283 1.70 -8.71 -7.87
C TYR A 283 1.90 -7.61 -6.83
N ASP A 284 1.55 -6.35 -7.14
CA ASP A 284 1.56 -5.26 -6.16
C ASP A 284 0.57 -5.55 -5.00
N GLN A 285 -0.65 -6.00 -5.32
CA GLN A 285 -1.62 -6.41 -4.29
C GLN A 285 -1.10 -7.58 -3.44
N LEU A 286 -0.34 -8.52 -4.04
CA LEU A 286 0.30 -9.64 -3.36
C LEU A 286 1.57 -9.24 -2.59
N LYS A 287 1.98 -7.97 -2.61
CA LYS A 287 3.23 -7.48 -2.02
C LYS A 287 4.46 -8.24 -2.53
N LYS A 288 4.47 -8.50 -3.85
CA LYS A 288 5.58 -9.12 -4.59
C LYS A 288 6.23 -8.10 -5.52
N PRO A 289 6.98 -7.11 -4.98
CA PRO A 289 7.46 -5.96 -5.75
C PRO A 289 8.45 -6.35 -6.85
N LYS A 290 9.24 -7.38 -6.65
CA LYS A 290 10.18 -7.87 -7.65
C LYS A 290 9.48 -8.41 -8.89
N GLU A 291 8.44 -9.22 -8.69
CA GLU A 291 7.61 -9.77 -9.76
C GLU A 291 6.80 -8.65 -10.44
N ALA A 292 6.28 -7.70 -9.67
CA ALA A 292 5.58 -6.53 -10.17
C ALA A 292 6.48 -5.69 -11.08
N ALA A 293 7.69 -5.33 -10.64
CA ALA A 293 8.66 -4.58 -11.43
C ALA A 293 9.01 -5.31 -12.74
N ALA A 294 9.16 -6.63 -12.70
CA ALA A 294 9.44 -7.42 -13.90
C ALA A 294 8.27 -7.38 -14.90
N ALA A 295 7.02 -7.43 -14.43
CA ALA A 295 5.83 -7.37 -15.27
C ALA A 295 5.62 -5.94 -15.84
N TYR A 296 5.79 -4.88 -15.04
CA TYR A 296 5.75 -3.50 -15.54
C TYR A 296 6.82 -3.23 -16.61
N ARG A 297 8.05 -3.74 -16.43
CA ARG A 297 9.09 -3.62 -17.47
C ARG A 297 8.64 -4.25 -18.78
N ARG A 298 8.05 -5.46 -18.76
CA ARG A 298 7.54 -6.11 -19.97
C ARG A 298 6.37 -5.34 -20.60
N SER A 299 5.49 -4.78 -19.78
CA SER A 299 4.43 -3.89 -20.28
C SER A 299 5.02 -2.70 -21.04
N LEU A 300 6.06 -2.04 -20.49
CA LEU A 300 6.75 -0.91 -21.11
C LEU A 300 7.63 -1.30 -22.32
N GLU A 301 8.12 -2.53 -22.40
CA GLU A 301 8.79 -3.04 -23.62
C GLU A 301 7.82 -3.12 -24.80
N ILE A 302 6.52 -3.34 -24.53
CA ILE A 302 5.48 -3.44 -25.57
C ILE A 302 4.83 -2.08 -25.84
N ASP A 303 4.52 -1.33 -24.81
CA ASP A 303 3.92 0.02 -24.84
C ASP A 303 4.77 0.99 -24.01
N PRO A 304 5.79 1.61 -24.63
CA PRO A 304 6.76 2.45 -23.93
C PRO A 304 6.20 3.77 -23.38
N ASP A 305 5.08 4.25 -23.90
CA ASP A 305 4.51 5.55 -23.58
C ASP A 305 3.37 5.47 -22.54
N ASN A 306 3.29 4.38 -21.78
CA ASN A 306 2.27 4.18 -20.76
C ASN A 306 2.70 4.77 -19.41
N PRO A 307 2.18 5.94 -19.01
CA PRO A 307 2.62 6.63 -17.79
C PRO A 307 2.22 5.87 -16.50
N ASP A 308 1.14 5.10 -16.53
CA ASP A 308 0.72 4.31 -15.37
C ASP A 308 1.66 3.13 -15.14
N ALA A 309 2.15 2.51 -16.22
CA ALA A 309 3.15 1.45 -16.13
C ALA A 309 4.52 1.99 -15.70
N GLU A 310 4.92 3.19 -16.14
CA GLU A 310 6.14 3.86 -15.66
C GLU A 310 6.07 4.15 -14.16
N ARG A 311 4.95 4.68 -13.68
CA ARG A 311 4.71 4.96 -12.26
C ARG A 311 4.64 3.67 -11.44
N GLY A 312 3.98 2.65 -11.95
CA GLY A 312 3.92 1.32 -11.34
C GLY A 312 5.32 0.71 -11.21
N LEU A 313 6.13 0.78 -12.26
CA LEU A 313 7.52 0.31 -12.22
C LEU A 313 8.35 1.05 -11.18
N ALA A 314 8.29 2.40 -11.18
CA ALA A 314 9.03 3.20 -10.23
C ALA A 314 8.67 2.86 -8.76
N THR A 315 7.37 2.66 -8.50
CA THR A 315 6.85 2.27 -7.19
C THR A 315 7.30 0.86 -6.80
N ALA A 316 7.18 -0.10 -7.71
CA ALA A 316 7.60 -1.48 -7.46
C ALA A 316 9.13 -1.58 -7.21
N LEU A 317 9.95 -0.79 -7.91
CA LEU A 317 11.38 -0.70 -7.66
C LEU A 317 11.71 -0.13 -6.28
N LEU A 318 10.97 0.91 -5.86
CA LEU A 318 11.11 1.49 -4.52
C LEU A 318 10.77 0.46 -3.43
N MET A 319 9.71 -0.32 -3.65
CA MET A 319 9.26 -1.39 -2.75
C MET A 319 10.26 -2.56 -2.68
N ASP A 320 10.90 -2.89 -3.81
CA ASP A 320 11.95 -3.93 -3.89
C ASP A 320 13.30 -3.45 -3.33
N GLY A 321 13.39 -2.18 -2.88
CA GLY A 321 14.63 -1.60 -2.35
C GLY A 321 15.66 -1.23 -3.42
N GLN A 322 15.31 -1.25 -4.70
CA GLN A 322 16.18 -0.83 -5.80
C GLN A 322 16.19 0.71 -5.92
N LEU A 323 16.72 1.37 -4.88
CA LEU A 323 16.59 2.83 -4.69
C LEU A 323 17.13 3.65 -5.86
N ASP A 324 18.28 3.27 -6.44
CA ASP A 324 18.90 4.01 -7.55
C ASP A 324 18.06 3.93 -8.83
N GLU A 325 17.51 2.74 -9.15
CA GLU A 325 16.64 2.57 -10.31
C GLU A 325 15.30 3.28 -10.10
N ALA A 326 14.73 3.18 -8.89
CA ALA A 326 13.51 3.89 -8.52
C ALA A 326 13.69 5.41 -8.62
N LEU A 327 14.80 5.95 -8.10
CA LEU A 327 15.14 7.39 -8.18
C LEU A 327 15.22 7.86 -9.65
N LYS A 328 15.85 7.06 -10.51
CA LYS A 328 15.93 7.36 -11.94
C LYS A 328 14.56 7.38 -12.59
N ALA A 329 13.71 6.40 -12.27
CA ALA A 329 12.37 6.29 -12.83
C ALA A 329 11.47 7.46 -12.38
N PHE A 330 11.44 7.81 -11.10
CA PHE A 330 10.68 8.96 -10.61
C PHE A 330 11.19 10.30 -11.15
N ASN A 331 12.52 10.46 -11.31
CA ASN A 331 13.06 11.66 -11.96
C ASN A 331 12.63 11.78 -13.43
N ALA A 332 12.45 10.67 -14.16
CA ALA A 332 11.93 10.69 -15.52
C ALA A 332 10.46 11.15 -15.54
N LEU A 333 9.63 10.69 -14.59
CA LEU A 333 8.24 11.14 -14.44
C LEU A 333 8.16 12.65 -14.16
N VAL A 334 8.97 13.17 -13.23
CA VAL A 334 9.02 14.62 -12.94
C VAL A 334 9.55 15.41 -14.13
N ALA A 335 10.48 14.86 -14.93
CA ALA A 335 10.95 15.52 -16.14
C ALA A 335 9.86 15.59 -17.23
N ALA A 336 8.98 14.61 -17.31
CA ALA A 336 7.82 14.60 -18.21
C ALA A 336 6.70 15.51 -17.71
N ASP A 337 6.42 15.50 -16.40
CA ASP A 337 5.46 16.37 -15.74
C ASP A 337 6.08 17.05 -14.51
N PRO A 338 6.59 18.30 -14.65
CA PRO A 338 7.17 19.05 -13.54
C PRO A 338 6.17 19.42 -12.43
N THR A 339 4.89 19.10 -12.57
CA THR A 339 3.87 19.33 -11.55
C THR A 339 3.48 18.03 -10.81
N ASP A 340 4.17 16.93 -11.07
CA ASP A 340 3.96 15.65 -10.40
C ASP A 340 4.55 15.66 -8.97
N ALA A 341 3.83 16.31 -8.05
CA ALA A 341 4.20 16.36 -6.64
C ALA A 341 4.34 14.96 -6.01
N GLN A 342 3.55 13.97 -6.46
CA GLN A 342 3.62 12.62 -5.92
C GLN A 342 4.98 11.97 -6.22
N SER A 343 5.48 12.10 -7.44
CA SER A 343 6.82 11.64 -7.79
C SER A 343 7.91 12.40 -7.03
N GLU A 344 7.77 13.72 -6.81
CA GLU A 344 8.70 14.49 -5.99
C GLU A 344 8.73 14.00 -4.53
N ILE A 345 7.58 13.66 -3.94
CA ILE A 345 7.51 13.08 -2.60
C ILE A 345 8.26 11.74 -2.56
N ARG A 346 8.09 10.86 -3.57
CA ARG A 346 8.84 9.58 -3.64
C ARG A 346 10.34 9.79 -3.84
N ILE A 347 10.76 10.76 -4.63
CA ILE A 347 12.18 11.14 -4.77
C ILE A 347 12.75 11.57 -3.42
N SER A 348 12.03 12.43 -2.69
CA SER A 348 12.44 12.85 -1.34
C SER A 348 12.55 11.69 -0.36
N GLU A 349 11.60 10.74 -0.39
CA GLU A 349 11.64 9.51 0.40
C GLU A 349 12.91 8.68 0.08
N ILE A 350 13.20 8.48 -1.22
CA ILE A 350 14.40 7.74 -1.65
C ILE A 350 15.67 8.43 -1.19
N GLN A 351 15.78 9.75 -1.40
CA GLN A 351 16.93 10.55 -0.96
C GLN A 351 17.12 10.45 0.56
N ARG A 352 16.04 10.51 1.34
CA ARG A 352 16.08 10.29 2.79
C ARG A 352 16.60 8.90 3.14
N ARG A 353 16.13 7.84 2.48
CA ARG A 353 16.62 6.46 2.70
C ARG A 353 18.09 6.30 2.33
N GLN A 354 18.57 7.05 1.34
CA GLN A 354 19.98 7.08 0.95
C GLN A 354 20.85 7.96 1.85
N GLY A 355 20.26 8.64 2.85
CA GLY A 355 20.97 9.55 3.75
C GLY A 355 21.24 10.94 3.19
N HIS A 356 20.66 11.28 2.02
CA HIS A 356 20.80 12.58 1.37
C HIS A 356 19.74 13.56 1.89
N TYR A 357 19.77 13.85 3.18
CA TYR A 357 18.68 14.55 3.91
C TYR A 357 18.45 15.98 3.43
N ASP A 358 19.52 16.74 3.15
CA ASP A 358 19.38 18.14 2.65
C ASP A 358 18.75 18.16 1.24
N GLU A 359 19.11 17.22 0.38
CA GLU A 359 18.51 17.06 -0.94
C GLU A 359 17.05 16.62 -0.83
N ALA A 360 16.74 15.68 0.07
CA ALA A 360 15.39 15.24 0.35
C ALA A 360 14.48 16.42 0.79
N LEU A 361 14.98 17.26 1.70
CA LEU A 361 14.25 18.44 2.14
C LEU A 361 14.01 19.44 1.00
N ALA A 362 15.04 19.70 0.17
CA ALA A 362 14.92 20.59 -0.97
C ALA A 362 13.93 20.08 -2.03
N THR A 363 13.86 18.76 -2.23
CA THR A 363 12.87 18.14 -3.12
C THR A 363 11.46 18.25 -2.54
N LEU A 364 11.31 18.03 -1.24
CA LEU A 364 10.03 18.14 -0.56
C LEU A 364 9.46 19.57 -0.60
N GLU A 365 10.32 20.58 -0.47
CA GLU A 365 9.92 21.99 -0.60
C GLU A 365 9.36 22.33 -2.00
N LYS A 366 9.83 21.65 -3.05
CA LYS A 366 9.23 21.80 -4.39
C LYS A 366 7.84 21.17 -4.43
N ALA A 367 7.67 19.97 -3.89
CA ALA A 367 6.37 19.31 -3.83
C ALA A 367 5.33 20.15 -3.07
N LYS A 368 5.73 20.85 -2.00
CA LYS A 368 4.87 21.79 -1.24
C LYS A 368 4.31 22.94 -2.08
N LEU A 369 5.00 23.36 -3.13
CA LEU A 369 4.49 24.41 -4.03
C LEU A 369 3.31 23.92 -4.89
N GLN A 370 3.20 22.62 -5.08
CA GLN A 370 2.19 21.98 -5.94
C GLN A 370 0.97 21.51 -5.13
N VAL A 371 1.21 20.97 -3.92
CA VAL A 371 0.18 20.39 -3.07
C VAL A 371 0.23 21.04 -1.69
N GLN A 372 -0.88 21.68 -1.32
CA GLN A 372 -1.07 22.23 0.03
C GLN A 372 -1.80 21.22 0.91
N ASP A 373 -1.50 21.25 2.21
CA ASP A 373 -2.17 20.45 3.25
C ASP A 373 -2.10 18.91 3.07
N SER A 374 -1.01 18.39 2.48
CA SER A 374 -0.76 16.96 2.38
C SER A 374 -0.18 16.40 3.68
N LEU A 375 -0.91 15.50 4.34
CA LEU A 375 -0.43 14.78 5.53
C LEU A 375 0.83 13.97 5.24
N GLU A 376 0.90 13.32 4.07
CA GLU A 376 2.05 12.54 3.64
C GLU A 376 3.30 13.41 3.49
N LEU A 377 3.15 14.58 2.87
CA LEU A 377 4.24 15.52 2.67
C LEU A 377 4.78 16.03 4.00
N SER A 378 3.88 16.47 4.90
CA SER A 378 4.25 16.95 6.23
C SER A 378 4.90 15.85 7.07
N TYR A 379 4.40 14.62 6.99
CA TYR A 379 5.00 13.50 7.70
C TYR A 379 6.42 13.16 7.17
N ASN A 380 6.62 13.15 5.85
CA ASN A 380 7.97 12.99 5.29
C ASN A 380 8.92 14.10 5.73
N GLU A 381 8.44 15.35 5.84
CA GLU A 381 9.23 16.46 6.39
C GLU A 381 9.66 16.18 7.83
N ALA A 382 8.74 15.74 8.69
CA ALA A 382 9.05 15.38 10.06
C ALA A 382 10.11 14.27 10.13
N LEU A 383 10.02 13.25 9.27
CA LEU A 383 11.00 12.17 9.19
C LEU A 383 12.39 12.66 8.72
N ILE A 384 12.46 13.66 7.84
CA ILE A 384 13.73 14.24 7.42
C ILE A 384 14.33 15.09 8.54
N TYR A 385 13.52 15.89 9.25
CA TYR A 385 14.01 16.65 10.40
C TYR A 385 14.50 15.75 11.52
N ASP A 386 13.80 14.67 11.81
CA ASP A 386 14.23 13.64 12.75
C ASP A 386 15.58 13.04 12.32
N ALA A 387 15.71 12.65 11.05
CA ALA A 387 16.96 12.11 10.49
C ALA A 387 18.14 13.09 10.57
N LEU A 388 17.87 14.39 10.50
CA LEU A 388 18.84 15.47 10.67
C LEU A 388 19.17 15.78 12.16
N GLY A 389 18.53 15.10 13.12
CA GLY A 389 18.62 15.41 14.55
C GLY A 389 17.97 16.74 14.94
N LYS A 390 17.11 17.28 14.06
CA LYS A 390 16.36 18.53 14.29
C LYS A 390 15.03 18.23 14.99
N TYR A 391 15.12 17.57 16.15
CA TYR A 391 13.97 17.03 16.88
C TYR A 391 12.87 18.05 17.13
N GLY A 392 13.21 19.29 17.54
CA GLY A 392 12.23 20.33 17.74
C GLY A 392 11.39 20.64 16.49
N GLN A 393 12.03 20.69 15.31
CA GLN A 393 11.30 20.90 14.05
C GLN A 393 10.43 19.70 13.68
N ALA A 394 10.92 18.49 13.90
CA ALA A 394 10.13 17.27 13.68
C ALA A 394 8.89 17.22 14.58
N THR A 395 9.06 17.53 15.88
CA THR A 395 7.97 17.62 16.87
C THR A 395 6.95 18.71 16.50
N ASP A 396 7.40 19.90 16.08
CA ASP A 396 6.51 20.99 15.65
C ASP A 396 5.64 20.56 14.46
N VAL A 397 6.23 19.90 13.46
CA VAL A 397 5.48 19.41 12.29
C VAL A 397 4.47 18.33 12.70
N LEU A 398 4.89 17.32 13.48
CA LEU A 398 4.00 16.23 13.92
C LEU A 398 2.84 16.75 14.78
N THR A 399 3.12 17.67 15.70
CA THR A 399 2.08 18.32 16.51
C THR A 399 1.13 19.12 15.63
N GLY A 400 1.63 19.87 14.66
CA GLY A 400 0.81 20.61 13.71
C GLY A 400 -0.13 19.70 12.90
N ILE A 401 0.33 18.54 12.44
CA ILE A 401 -0.52 17.54 11.77
C ILE A 401 -1.61 17.01 12.70
N LEU A 402 -1.23 16.67 13.93
CA LEU A 402 -2.14 16.12 14.94
C LEU A 402 -3.21 17.14 15.34
N ASP A 403 -2.85 18.40 15.51
CA ASP A 403 -3.77 19.48 15.85
C ASP A 403 -4.72 19.81 14.71
N SER A 404 -4.21 19.93 13.47
CA SER A 404 -5.03 20.24 12.29
C SER A 404 -6.01 19.14 11.92
N SER A 405 -5.69 17.89 12.25
CA SER A 405 -6.54 16.72 12.04
C SER A 405 -7.38 16.33 13.25
N ALA A 406 -7.41 17.15 14.30
CA ALA A 406 -8.17 16.85 15.51
C ALA A 406 -9.67 17.13 15.34
N HIS A 407 -10.51 16.15 15.67
CA HIS A 407 -11.95 16.32 15.69
C HIS A 407 -12.43 16.74 17.09
N ALA A 408 -13.35 17.70 17.16
CA ALA A 408 -13.85 18.24 18.43
C ALA A 408 -14.57 17.19 19.30
N ASP A 409 -15.13 16.14 18.69
CA ASP A 409 -15.80 15.04 19.40
C ASP A 409 -14.89 13.84 19.68
N GLY A 410 -13.61 13.92 19.28
CA GLY A 410 -12.62 12.85 19.45
C GLY A 410 -12.88 11.57 18.67
N LYS A 411 -13.79 11.60 17.69
CA LYS A 411 -14.14 10.43 16.89
C LYS A 411 -13.42 10.46 15.54
N TYR A 412 -12.76 9.38 15.24
CA TYR A 412 -11.97 9.22 14.03
C TYR A 412 -12.43 8.00 13.23
N SER A 413 -12.43 8.10 11.91
CA SER A 413 -12.53 6.94 11.01
C SER A 413 -11.32 6.01 11.21
N GLU A 414 -11.40 4.77 10.77
CA GLU A 414 -10.28 3.83 10.91
C GLU A 414 -9.01 4.33 10.20
N GLN A 415 -9.14 4.98 9.04
CA GLN A 415 -8.00 5.57 8.35
C GLN A 415 -7.37 6.74 9.14
N GLU A 416 -8.18 7.59 9.75
CA GLU A 416 -7.68 8.68 10.59
C GLU A 416 -7.02 8.15 11.87
N LYS A 417 -7.57 7.11 12.51
CA LYS A 417 -6.95 6.43 13.64
C LYS A 417 -5.59 5.87 13.27
N GLN A 418 -5.51 5.20 12.13
CA GLN A 418 -4.25 4.64 11.62
C GLN A 418 -3.19 5.75 11.43
N ASN A 419 -3.54 6.84 10.76
CA ASN A 419 -2.63 7.95 10.54
C ASN A 419 -2.20 8.58 11.86
N ARG A 420 -3.14 8.85 12.77
CA ARG A 420 -2.85 9.42 14.09
C ARG A 420 -1.93 8.51 14.91
N ALA A 421 -2.18 7.20 14.89
CA ALA A 421 -1.32 6.24 15.59
C ALA A 421 0.13 6.30 15.07
N ILE A 422 0.32 6.43 13.75
CA ILE A 422 1.65 6.55 13.12
C ILE A 422 2.34 7.85 13.57
N PHE A 423 1.63 8.98 13.55
CA PHE A 423 2.20 10.28 13.90
C PHE A 423 2.53 10.37 15.39
N LEU A 424 1.64 9.90 16.25
CA LEU A 424 1.84 9.85 17.70
C LEU A 424 2.98 8.90 18.09
N ASP A 425 3.09 7.76 17.42
CA ASP A 425 4.19 6.82 17.66
C ASP A 425 5.54 7.44 17.31
N ARG A 426 5.65 8.12 16.15
CA ARG A 426 6.88 8.83 15.79
C ARG A 426 7.19 9.95 16.77
N LEU A 427 6.17 10.70 17.22
CA LEU A 427 6.33 11.74 18.25
C LEU A 427 6.86 11.13 19.56
N GLY A 428 6.25 10.02 20.01
CA GLY A 428 6.70 9.30 21.19
C GLY A 428 8.13 8.79 21.11
N ILE A 429 8.55 8.28 19.92
CA ILE A 429 9.94 7.86 19.68
C ILE A 429 10.91 9.04 19.80
N ILE A 430 10.61 10.19 19.15
CA ILE A 430 11.44 11.39 19.22
C ILE A 430 11.55 11.88 20.68
N ASP A 431 10.45 11.93 21.41
CA ASP A 431 10.44 12.35 22.80
C ASP A 431 11.24 11.39 23.71
N ARG A 432 11.23 10.08 23.41
CA ARG A 432 12.10 9.09 24.11
C ARG A 432 13.58 9.38 23.86
N GLU A 433 13.95 9.63 22.59
CA GLU A 433 15.34 9.96 22.21
C GLU A 433 15.83 11.26 22.88
N GLU A 434 14.96 12.24 23.08
CA GLU A 434 15.24 13.47 23.81
C GLU A 434 15.14 13.33 25.34
N ASN A 435 14.84 12.13 25.89
CA ASN A 435 14.57 11.86 27.31
C ASN A 435 13.40 12.65 27.88
N LYS A 436 12.42 13.00 27.07
CA LYS A 436 11.16 13.65 27.46
C LYS A 436 10.12 12.59 27.78
N THR A 437 10.38 11.79 28.83
CA THR A 437 9.55 10.62 29.18
C THR A 437 8.08 10.97 29.37
N ALA A 438 7.76 12.10 29.99
CA ALA A 438 6.38 12.49 30.24
C ALA A 438 5.62 12.81 28.94
N GLU A 439 6.29 13.46 27.99
CA GLU A 439 5.75 13.78 26.67
C GLU A 439 5.58 12.52 25.83
N ALA A 440 6.57 11.62 25.81
CA ALA A 440 6.49 10.32 25.15
C ALA A 440 5.29 9.50 25.66
N VAL A 441 5.15 9.38 26.98
CA VAL A 441 4.01 8.69 27.63
C VAL A 441 2.68 9.36 27.26
N ALA A 442 2.63 10.70 27.18
CA ALA A 442 1.41 11.41 26.76
C ALA A 442 1.03 11.12 25.29
N ALA A 443 2.01 10.97 24.40
CA ALA A 443 1.78 10.57 23.01
C ALA A 443 1.24 9.12 22.93
N TYR A 444 1.87 8.19 23.64
CA TYR A 444 1.44 6.78 23.64
C TYR A 444 0.07 6.59 24.27
N LYS A 445 -0.29 7.35 25.31
CA LYS A 445 -1.65 7.35 25.89
C LYS A 445 -2.72 7.78 24.89
N GLN A 446 -2.41 8.73 24.02
CA GLN A 446 -3.33 9.08 22.93
C GLN A 446 -3.51 7.93 21.93
N ILE A 447 -2.47 7.10 21.68
CA ILE A 447 -2.61 5.89 20.86
C ILE A 447 -3.51 4.87 21.55
N ILE A 448 -3.34 4.68 22.87
CA ILE A 448 -4.21 3.81 23.67
C ILE A 448 -5.67 4.25 23.57
N ASP A 449 -5.95 5.54 23.64
CA ASP A 449 -7.29 6.11 23.55
C ASP A 449 -7.96 5.91 22.18
N LEU A 450 -7.20 5.65 21.09
CA LEU A 450 -7.77 5.27 19.81
C LEU A 450 -8.48 3.91 19.86
N GLY A 451 -8.12 3.07 20.82
CA GLY A 451 -8.74 1.77 21.07
C GLY A 451 -8.42 0.71 20.02
N GLY A 452 -9.10 -0.45 20.11
CA GLY A 452 -8.91 -1.55 19.15
C GLY A 452 -7.46 -2.06 19.12
N GLU A 453 -6.96 -2.33 17.91
CA GLU A 453 -5.59 -2.82 17.68
C GLU A 453 -4.49 -1.78 18.00
N TYR A 454 -4.84 -0.48 18.03
CA TYR A 454 -3.88 0.58 18.32
C TYR A 454 -3.49 0.63 19.80
N ALA A 455 -4.40 0.24 20.69
CA ALA A 455 -4.16 0.31 22.14
C ALA A 455 -2.95 -0.53 22.57
N GLU A 456 -2.75 -1.70 21.98
CA GLU A 456 -1.59 -2.56 22.26
C GLU A 456 -0.28 -1.84 21.93
N ARG A 457 -0.19 -1.23 20.74
CA ARG A 457 0.98 -0.44 20.34
C ARG A 457 1.26 0.74 21.27
N GLY A 458 0.20 1.42 21.72
CA GLY A 458 0.32 2.51 22.66
C GLY A 458 0.87 2.05 24.01
N PHE A 459 0.40 0.91 24.54
CA PHE A 459 0.91 0.33 25.78
C PHE A 459 2.38 -0.11 25.66
N ASP A 460 2.76 -0.75 24.54
CA ASP A 460 4.16 -1.15 24.29
C ASP A 460 5.07 0.08 24.34
N GLY A 461 4.69 1.17 23.64
CA GLY A 461 5.43 2.42 23.64
C GLY A 461 5.52 3.08 25.02
N GLU A 462 4.44 3.07 25.80
CA GLU A 462 4.42 3.58 27.18
C GLU A 462 5.37 2.80 28.09
N ILE A 463 5.33 1.46 28.03
CA ILE A 463 6.23 0.59 28.79
C ILE A 463 7.69 0.89 28.41
N ASP A 464 7.98 0.99 27.12
CA ASP A 464 9.31 1.29 26.62
C ASP A 464 9.81 2.67 27.06
N ALA A 465 8.94 3.70 27.04
CA ALA A 465 9.30 5.04 27.49
C ALA A 465 9.72 5.05 28.97
N TYR A 466 9.02 4.32 29.81
CA TYR A 466 9.42 4.16 31.21
C TYR A 466 10.69 3.32 31.37
N ARG A 467 10.88 2.29 30.54
CA ARG A 467 12.10 1.45 30.58
C ARG A 467 13.34 2.24 30.17
N ASP A 468 13.28 3.05 29.13
CA ASP A 468 14.38 3.90 28.67
C ASP A 468 14.79 4.93 29.73
N ALA A 469 13.79 5.42 30.49
CA ALA A 469 14.02 6.33 31.61
C ALA A 469 14.44 5.61 32.91
N HIS A 470 14.64 4.28 32.89
CA HIS A 470 14.91 3.46 34.07
C HIS A 470 13.84 3.54 35.18
N GLN A 471 12.60 3.90 34.81
CA GLN A 471 11.43 3.95 35.67
C GLN A 471 10.76 2.57 35.73
N TRP A 472 11.47 1.59 36.33
CA TRP A 472 11.09 0.17 36.31
C TRP A 472 9.75 -0.13 36.96
N LYS A 473 9.41 0.64 38.01
CA LYS A 473 8.13 0.50 38.72
C LYS A 473 6.97 0.93 37.82
N GLU A 474 7.12 2.09 37.20
CA GLU A 474 6.13 2.66 36.28
C GLU A 474 5.95 1.77 35.05
N ALA A 475 7.03 1.22 34.49
CA ALA A 475 6.98 0.24 33.41
C ALA A 475 6.20 -1.02 33.81
N THR A 476 6.39 -1.51 35.05
CA THR A 476 5.65 -2.67 35.55
C THR A 476 4.17 -2.36 35.80
N GLU A 477 3.86 -1.17 36.29
CA GLU A 477 2.48 -0.70 36.48
C GLU A 477 1.76 -0.57 35.14
N ALA A 478 2.40 0.01 34.11
CA ALA A 478 1.86 0.11 32.76
C ALA A 478 1.62 -1.29 32.14
N ALA A 479 2.56 -2.22 32.29
CA ALA A 479 2.39 -3.60 31.82
C ALA A 479 1.22 -4.32 32.53
N ALA A 480 1.03 -4.07 33.82
CA ALA A 480 -0.10 -4.62 34.56
C ALA A 480 -1.44 -4.01 34.11
N GLU A 481 -1.46 -2.73 33.76
CA GLU A 481 -2.67 -2.07 33.23
C GLU A 481 -3.07 -2.66 31.87
N VAL A 482 -2.14 -2.90 30.97
CA VAL A 482 -2.45 -3.51 29.66
C VAL A 482 -2.95 -4.95 29.83
N ALA A 483 -2.30 -5.74 30.69
CA ALA A 483 -2.73 -7.11 30.97
C ALA A 483 -4.15 -7.16 31.55
N LYS A 484 -4.51 -6.17 32.37
CA LYS A 484 -5.87 -6.00 32.91
C LYS A 484 -6.87 -5.52 31.87
N ALA A 485 -6.48 -4.58 31.01
CA ALA A 485 -7.34 -4.03 29.96
C ALA A 485 -7.63 -5.06 28.86
N LEU A 486 -6.65 -5.92 28.56
CA LEU A 486 -6.69 -6.93 27.49
C LEU A 486 -6.51 -8.36 28.05
N PRO A 487 -7.40 -8.84 28.92
CA PRO A 487 -7.19 -10.09 29.67
C PRO A 487 -7.17 -11.35 28.80
N LYS A 488 -7.63 -11.27 27.56
CA LYS A 488 -7.62 -12.37 26.58
C LYS A 488 -6.51 -12.22 25.52
N ASN A 489 -5.81 -11.13 25.53
CA ASN A 489 -4.68 -10.92 24.64
C ASN A 489 -3.44 -11.53 25.29
N HIS A 490 -2.95 -12.64 24.70
CA HIS A 490 -1.81 -13.36 25.26
C HIS A 490 -0.52 -12.51 25.19
N LEU A 491 -0.32 -11.67 24.17
CA LEU A 491 0.85 -10.79 24.07
C LEU A 491 0.90 -9.76 25.20
N ALA A 492 -0.24 -9.17 25.56
CA ALA A 492 -0.35 -8.28 26.70
C ALA A 492 0.00 -8.99 28.03
N GLN A 493 -0.45 -10.24 28.20
CA GLN A 493 -0.10 -11.06 29.36
C GLN A 493 1.38 -11.41 29.39
N LEU A 494 1.97 -11.73 28.24
CA LEU A 494 3.39 -12.04 28.09
C LEU A 494 4.27 -10.80 28.35
N ALA A 495 3.89 -9.62 27.84
CA ALA A 495 4.61 -8.36 28.15
C ALA A 495 4.67 -8.10 29.66
N TYR A 496 3.57 -8.29 30.35
CA TYR A 496 3.56 -8.18 31.82
C TYR A 496 4.39 -9.27 32.50
N ALA A 497 4.31 -10.51 32.03
CA ALA A 497 5.10 -11.63 32.57
C ALA A 497 6.62 -11.38 32.43
N VAL A 498 7.05 -10.87 31.29
CA VAL A 498 8.45 -10.50 31.02
C VAL A 498 8.88 -9.36 31.97
N GLN A 499 8.05 -8.33 32.12
CA GLN A 499 8.35 -7.19 33.00
C GLN A 499 8.48 -7.62 34.48
N LEU A 500 7.61 -8.53 34.95
CA LEU A 500 7.73 -9.14 36.28
C LEU A 500 9.06 -9.88 36.46
N ALA A 501 9.43 -10.74 35.50
CA ALA A 501 10.68 -11.49 35.54
C ALA A 501 11.91 -10.57 35.55
N ASP A 502 11.90 -9.53 34.71
CA ASP A 502 12.99 -8.54 34.61
C ASP A 502 13.19 -7.74 35.92
N THR A 503 12.09 -7.46 36.65
CA THR A 503 12.13 -6.70 37.89
C THR A 503 12.26 -7.57 39.15
N GLY A 504 12.64 -8.85 39.00
CA GLY A 504 12.96 -9.77 40.08
C GLY A 504 11.80 -10.59 40.62
N GLN A 505 10.61 -10.50 39.98
CA GLN A 505 9.45 -11.33 40.30
C GLN A 505 9.38 -12.55 39.34
N GLU A 506 10.52 -13.27 39.23
CA GLU A 506 10.72 -14.34 38.24
C GLU A 506 9.68 -15.46 38.32
N VAL A 507 9.34 -15.89 39.53
CA VAL A 507 8.40 -17.01 39.75
C VAL A 507 7.01 -16.63 39.24
N GLU A 508 6.58 -15.42 39.52
CA GLU A 508 5.27 -14.89 39.15
C GLU A 508 5.21 -14.66 37.62
N GLY A 509 6.23 -14.02 37.05
CA GLY A 509 6.34 -13.78 35.61
C GLY A 509 6.33 -15.09 34.81
N ILE A 510 7.17 -16.06 35.19
CA ILE A 510 7.19 -17.37 34.52
C ILE A 510 5.86 -18.12 34.66
N ALA A 511 5.20 -18.03 35.82
CA ALA A 511 3.90 -18.66 36.02
C ALA A 511 2.82 -18.01 35.14
N LEU A 512 2.82 -16.70 35.03
CA LEU A 512 1.90 -15.93 34.18
C LEU A 512 2.11 -16.28 32.69
N ALA A 513 3.36 -16.30 32.22
CA ALA A 513 3.67 -16.68 30.85
C ALA A 513 3.21 -18.12 30.54
N LYS A 514 3.50 -19.08 31.44
CA LYS A 514 3.05 -20.48 31.27
C LYS A 514 1.54 -20.62 31.28
N ALA A 515 0.81 -19.76 31.95
CA ALA A 515 -0.65 -19.80 31.96
C ALA A 515 -1.26 -19.40 30.61
N GLN A 516 -0.47 -18.85 29.69
CA GLN A 516 -0.91 -18.53 28.33
C GLN A 516 -0.85 -19.73 27.37
N LEU A 517 -0.19 -20.83 27.76
CA LEU A 517 -0.12 -22.04 26.94
C LEU A 517 -1.49 -22.72 26.82
N THR A 518 -1.92 -22.95 25.60
CA THR A 518 -3.24 -23.52 25.24
C THR A 518 -3.18 -24.96 24.76
N GLY A 519 -2.00 -25.45 24.37
CA GLY A 519 -1.78 -26.70 23.67
C GLY A 519 -1.98 -26.58 22.15
N GLY A 520 -2.07 -25.37 21.61
CA GLY A 520 -2.27 -25.07 20.19
C GLY A 520 -1.02 -24.58 19.46
N ALA A 521 -1.22 -24.15 18.21
CA ALA A 521 -0.13 -23.62 17.38
C ALA A 521 0.37 -22.25 17.88
N ASP A 522 -0.50 -21.47 18.50
CA ASP A 522 -0.18 -20.15 19.06
C ASP A 522 0.77 -20.22 20.27
N ASP A 523 0.95 -21.43 20.85
CA ASP A 523 1.91 -21.65 21.92
C ASP A 523 3.37 -21.41 21.49
N ARG A 524 3.64 -21.35 20.17
CA ARG A 524 4.98 -21.01 19.64
C ARG A 524 5.49 -19.69 20.20
N GLU A 525 4.70 -18.63 20.14
CA GLU A 525 5.08 -17.31 20.65
C GLU A 525 5.28 -17.30 22.17
N VAL A 526 4.43 -18.04 22.88
CA VAL A 526 4.57 -18.19 24.35
C VAL A 526 5.88 -18.92 24.69
N ASP A 527 6.23 -19.97 23.95
CA ASP A 527 7.49 -20.73 24.16
C ASP A 527 8.72 -19.87 23.78
N GLU A 528 8.63 -19.00 22.76
CA GLU A 528 9.68 -18.04 22.39
C GLU A 528 9.92 -17.00 23.50
N ASP A 529 8.86 -16.37 24.02
CA ASP A 529 8.96 -15.43 25.14
C ASP A 529 9.48 -16.09 26.43
N LEU A 530 9.02 -17.28 26.75
CA LEU A 530 9.54 -18.06 27.85
C LEU A 530 11.03 -18.38 27.65
N ALA A 531 11.45 -18.74 26.43
CA ALA A 531 12.85 -18.99 26.11
C ALA A 531 13.67 -17.72 26.35
N GLN A 532 13.20 -16.57 25.89
CA GLN A 532 13.87 -15.28 26.08
C GLN A 532 13.99 -14.90 27.55
N VAL A 533 12.92 -15.05 28.35
CA VAL A 533 12.96 -14.87 29.81
C VAL A 533 14.02 -15.78 30.44
N TYR A 534 14.04 -17.07 30.07
CA TYR A 534 15.03 -18.01 30.62
C TYR A 534 16.47 -17.71 30.18
N ILE A 535 16.68 -17.23 28.93
CA ILE A 535 18.01 -16.76 28.46
C ILE A 535 18.50 -15.60 29.33
N ARG A 536 17.63 -14.59 29.58
CA ARG A 536 17.95 -13.44 30.41
C ARG A 536 18.28 -13.80 31.84
N LEU A 537 17.55 -14.77 32.40
CA LEU A 537 17.79 -15.33 33.73
C LEU A 537 18.96 -16.34 33.77
N LYS A 538 19.67 -16.56 32.66
CA LYS A 538 20.77 -17.54 32.51
C LYS A 538 20.33 -19.00 32.83
N ARG A 539 19.03 -19.30 32.69
CA ARG A 539 18.45 -20.62 32.88
C ARG A 539 18.44 -21.40 31.55
N PHE A 540 19.66 -21.68 31.05
CA PHE A 540 19.86 -22.17 29.69
C PHE A 540 19.24 -23.53 29.38
N LYS A 541 19.07 -24.40 30.37
CA LYS A 541 18.40 -25.69 30.18
C LYS A 541 16.92 -25.48 29.81
N GLU A 542 16.22 -24.70 30.63
CA GLU A 542 14.84 -24.39 30.41
C GLU A 542 14.62 -23.58 29.11
N ALA A 543 15.52 -22.66 28.80
CA ALA A 543 15.51 -21.93 27.54
C ALA A 543 15.59 -22.86 26.33
N SER A 544 16.51 -23.85 26.35
CA SER A 544 16.63 -24.84 25.28
C SER A 544 15.34 -25.66 25.09
N GLU A 545 14.71 -26.07 26.22
CA GLU A 545 13.46 -26.83 26.19
C GLU A 545 12.32 -26.04 25.55
N GLN A 546 12.22 -24.73 25.77
CA GLN A 546 11.20 -23.90 25.14
C GLN A 546 11.52 -23.65 23.65
N LEU A 547 12.78 -23.36 23.32
CA LEU A 547 13.20 -23.21 21.92
C LEU A 547 12.94 -24.48 21.09
N ASP A 548 13.08 -25.68 21.69
CA ASP A 548 12.77 -26.94 21.00
C ASP A 548 11.26 -27.08 20.73
N LYS A 549 10.42 -26.61 21.63
CA LYS A 549 8.97 -26.60 21.43
C LYS A 549 8.54 -25.57 20.38
N ALA A 550 9.06 -24.35 20.46
CA ALA A 550 8.80 -23.29 19.49
C ALA A 550 9.20 -23.76 18.07
N ASP A 551 10.38 -24.39 17.92
CA ASP A 551 10.85 -24.93 16.64
C ASP A 551 9.93 -26.01 16.07
N ALA A 552 9.38 -26.86 16.93
CA ALA A 552 8.43 -27.89 16.52
C ALA A 552 7.08 -27.33 16.03
N LEU A 553 6.70 -26.14 16.50
CA LEU A 553 5.46 -25.43 16.13
C LEU A 553 5.66 -24.51 14.93
N ALA A 554 6.89 -24.02 14.68
CA ALA A 554 7.20 -23.13 13.57
C ALA A 554 7.03 -23.80 12.21
N THR A 555 6.02 -23.40 11.46
CA THR A 555 5.66 -24.01 10.16
C THR A 555 5.98 -23.08 8.98
N LYS A 556 5.88 -21.77 9.18
CA LYS A 556 6.13 -20.75 8.16
C LYS A 556 7.60 -20.30 8.17
N PRO A 557 8.10 -19.77 7.05
CA PRO A 557 9.49 -19.27 6.97
C PRO A 557 9.81 -18.19 8.00
N ASP A 558 8.92 -17.21 8.22
CA ASP A 558 9.04 -16.16 9.21
C ASP A 558 9.11 -16.71 10.65
N GLU A 559 8.23 -17.62 11.00
CA GLU A 559 8.24 -18.29 12.31
C GLU A 559 9.57 -19.05 12.56
N LYS A 560 10.11 -19.71 11.53
CA LYS A 560 11.41 -20.39 11.62
C LYS A 560 12.56 -19.42 11.78
N LEU A 561 12.48 -18.27 11.13
CA LEU A 561 13.48 -17.21 11.25
C LEU A 561 13.59 -16.72 12.70
N GLU A 562 12.43 -16.47 13.35
CA GLU A 562 12.36 -16.02 14.73
C GLU A 562 13.01 -17.04 15.70
N VAL A 563 12.64 -18.29 15.60
CA VAL A 563 13.25 -19.36 16.42
C VAL A 563 14.77 -19.47 16.18
N LEU A 564 15.22 -19.36 14.93
CA LEU A 564 16.65 -19.41 14.60
C LEU A 564 17.40 -18.21 15.16
N TYR A 565 16.80 -17.01 15.14
CA TYR A 565 17.35 -15.82 15.76
C TYR A 565 17.53 -16.00 17.26
N LEU A 566 16.48 -16.43 17.98
CA LEU A 566 16.53 -16.69 19.42
C LEU A 566 17.53 -17.80 19.78
N ARG A 567 17.66 -18.84 18.94
CA ARG A 567 18.71 -19.87 19.13
C ARG A 567 20.12 -19.28 18.93
N GLY A 568 20.27 -18.34 18.00
CA GLY A 568 21.52 -17.61 17.83
C GLY A 568 21.89 -16.83 19.10
N GLU A 569 20.96 -16.06 19.65
CA GLU A 569 21.11 -15.35 20.92
C GLU A 569 21.40 -16.32 22.09
N PHE A 570 20.64 -17.41 22.19
CA PHE A 570 20.85 -18.45 23.20
C PHE A 570 22.28 -18.97 23.22
N TYR A 571 22.87 -19.26 22.05
CA TYR A 571 24.25 -19.73 21.97
C TYR A 571 25.26 -18.62 22.23
N GLU A 572 25.00 -17.41 21.76
CA GLU A 572 25.88 -16.27 22.00
C GLU A 572 26.01 -15.96 23.50
N ARG A 573 24.88 -15.94 24.22
CA ARG A 573 24.87 -15.75 25.69
C ARG A 573 25.66 -16.77 26.47
N GLN A 574 25.86 -17.95 25.90
CA GLN A 574 26.73 -19.01 26.46
C GLN A 574 28.17 -18.92 25.94
N LYS A 575 28.52 -17.88 25.15
CA LYS A 575 29.79 -17.69 24.47
C LYS A 575 30.12 -18.83 23.47
N MET A 576 29.10 -19.51 22.96
CA MET A 576 29.17 -20.59 21.96
C MET A 576 29.05 -19.99 20.54
N TYR A 577 29.98 -19.11 20.21
CA TYR A 577 29.89 -18.23 19.02
C TYR A 577 29.81 -18.95 17.69
N ASP A 578 30.51 -20.10 17.52
CA ASP A 578 30.43 -20.89 16.28
C ASP A 578 29.00 -21.44 16.06
N GLN A 579 28.31 -21.82 17.14
CA GLN A 579 26.94 -22.32 17.06
C GLN A 579 25.96 -21.16 16.83
N ALA A 580 26.18 -20.03 17.45
CA ALA A 580 25.40 -18.81 17.22
C ALA A 580 25.50 -18.38 15.74
N GLU A 581 26.70 -18.34 15.16
CA GLU A 581 26.92 -18.00 13.75
C GLU A 581 26.14 -18.95 12.83
N VAL A 582 26.13 -20.26 13.12
CA VAL A 582 25.37 -21.24 12.32
C VAL A 582 23.88 -20.93 12.31
N GLN A 583 23.29 -20.52 13.45
CA GLN A 583 21.87 -20.21 13.51
C GLN A 583 21.53 -18.92 12.78
N PHE A 584 22.30 -17.85 13.00
CA PHE A 584 22.09 -16.59 12.29
C PHE A 584 22.26 -16.74 10.78
N ARG A 585 23.22 -17.56 10.30
CA ARG A 585 23.33 -17.83 8.85
C ARG A 585 22.16 -18.62 8.29
N LYS A 586 21.55 -19.52 9.06
CA LYS A 586 20.31 -20.19 8.66
C LYS A 586 19.14 -19.19 8.59
N ALA A 587 19.05 -18.26 9.53
CA ALA A 587 18.05 -17.19 9.50
C ALA A 587 18.24 -16.30 8.26
N LEU A 588 19.48 -15.89 7.92
CA LEU A 588 19.78 -15.14 6.69
C LEU A 588 19.58 -15.94 5.40
N ALA A 589 19.53 -17.27 5.46
CA ALA A 589 19.16 -18.07 4.30
C ALA A 589 17.65 -18.03 4.02
N ILE A 590 16.84 -17.74 5.04
CA ILE A 590 15.38 -17.52 4.90
C ILE A 590 15.12 -16.09 4.44
N ASP A 591 15.68 -15.11 5.12
CA ASP A 591 15.60 -13.69 4.76
C ASP A 591 17.01 -13.06 4.73
N PRO A 592 17.62 -12.95 3.53
CA PRO A 592 18.96 -12.38 3.37
C PRO A 592 19.07 -10.88 3.72
N HIS A 593 17.95 -10.19 3.83
CA HIS A 593 17.89 -8.76 4.10
C HIS A 593 17.35 -8.44 5.50
N ASN A 594 17.21 -9.41 6.38
CA ASN A 594 16.76 -9.15 7.74
C ASN A 594 17.75 -8.29 8.52
N PRO A 595 17.40 -7.02 8.82
CA PRO A 595 18.38 -6.08 9.39
C PRO A 595 18.83 -6.48 10.80
N GLY A 596 17.94 -7.04 11.61
CA GLY A 596 18.25 -7.49 12.96
C GLY A 596 19.29 -8.62 12.96
N VAL A 597 19.10 -9.63 12.11
CA VAL A 597 20.03 -10.76 11.98
C VAL A 597 21.37 -10.31 11.39
N LEU A 598 21.34 -9.44 10.36
CA LEU A 598 22.55 -8.86 9.76
C LEU A 598 23.37 -8.09 10.80
N ASN A 599 22.71 -7.24 11.58
CA ASN A 599 23.37 -6.48 12.61
C ASN A 599 23.93 -7.37 13.73
N TYR A 600 23.13 -8.31 14.23
CA TYR A 600 23.58 -9.17 15.34
C TYR A 600 24.78 -10.01 14.97
N LEU A 601 24.70 -10.72 13.84
CA LEU A 601 25.83 -11.53 13.36
C LEU A 601 27.06 -10.65 13.08
N GLY A 602 26.86 -9.51 12.42
CA GLY A 602 27.92 -8.57 12.12
C GLY A 602 28.60 -8.04 13.37
N TYR A 603 27.83 -7.61 14.36
CA TYR A 603 28.36 -7.16 15.65
C TYR A 603 29.13 -8.26 16.39
N MET A 604 28.56 -9.47 16.50
CA MET A 604 29.19 -10.60 17.15
C MET A 604 30.58 -10.92 16.55
N LEU A 605 30.65 -10.92 15.21
CA LEU A 605 31.94 -11.15 14.50
C LEU A 605 32.90 -10.00 14.71
N ALA A 606 32.44 -8.76 14.67
CA ALA A 606 33.28 -7.58 14.87
C ALA A 606 33.82 -7.51 16.28
N ASP A 607 33.02 -7.80 17.30
CA ASP A 607 33.46 -7.79 18.70
C ASP A 607 34.57 -8.80 18.96
N GLN A 608 34.49 -9.99 18.36
CA GLN A 608 35.53 -10.99 18.41
C GLN A 608 36.76 -10.66 17.53
N GLY A 609 36.71 -9.58 16.74
CA GLY A 609 37.76 -9.24 15.78
C GLY A 609 37.87 -10.23 14.60
N GLN A 610 36.82 -10.99 14.32
CA GLN A 610 36.78 -12.00 13.27
C GLN A 610 36.02 -11.48 12.04
N LYS A 611 36.47 -11.90 10.85
CA LYS A 611 35.77 -11.63 9.56
C LYS A 611 35.33 -10.16 9.40
N LEU A 612 36.13 -9.19 9.88
CA LEU A 612 35.78 -7.77 9.90
C LEU A 612 35.25 -7.21 8.57
N PRO A 613 35.78 -7.59 7.37
CA PRO A 613 35.22 -7.12 6.12
C PRO A 613 33.78 -7.64 5.86
N GLU A 614 33.47 -8.87 6.27
CA GLU A 614 32.13 -9.45 6.17
C GLU A 614 31.17 -8.80 7.18
N ALA A 615 31.63 -8.63 8.42
CA ALA A 615 30.90 -7.94 9.48
C ALA A 615 30.51 -6.52 9.06
N LEU A 616 31.46 -5.75 8.51
CA LEU A 616 31.22 -4.40 8.00
C LEU A 616 30.18 -4.38 6.89
N LYS A 617 30.22 -5.34 5.96
CA LYS A 617 29.23 -5.44 4.89
C LYS A 617 27.83 -5.68 5.44
N MET A 618 27.68 -6.64 6.37
CA MET A 618 26.39 -6.96 6.96
C MET A 618 25.79 -5.80 7.77
N ILE A 619 26.62 -5.16 8.62
CA ILE A 619 26.16 -4.03 9.43
C ILE A 619 25.80 -2.82 8.55
N ARG A 620 26.56 -2.55 7.48
CA ARG A 620 26.19 -1.50 6.50
C ARG A 620 24.83 -1.77 5.87
N GLN A 621 24.56 -3.02 5.47
CA GLN A 621 23.24 -3.38 4.93
C GLN A 621 22.14 -3.16 5.97
N ALA A 622 22.38 -3.48 7.24
CA ALA A 622 21.41 -3.20 8.30
C ALA A 622 21.15 -1.69 8.47
N VAL A 623 22.23 -0.87 8.46
CA VAL A 623 22.10 0.61 8.52
C VAL A 623 21.43 1.18 7.27
N GLU A 624 21.69 0.63 6.07
CA GLU A 624 20.99 1.05 4.84
C GLU A 624 19.48 0.80 4.93
N LEU A 625 19.06 -0.28 5.58
CA LEU A 625 17.66 -0.61 5.79
C LEU A 625 17.02 0.26 6.88
N GLU A 626 17.75 0.54 7.96
CA GLU A 626 17.28 1.35 9.09
C GLU A 626 18.35 2.38 9.51
N PRO A 627 18.50 3.50 8.75
CA PRO A 627 19.59 4.45 8.94
C PRO A 627 19.60 5.20 10.28
N GLN A 628 18.46 5.22 10.96
CA GLN A 628 18.29 5.92 12.24
C GLN A 628 18.33 4.97 13.45
N ASN A 629 18.54 3.68 13.25
CA ASN A 629 18.61 2.72 14.33
C ASN A 629 19.92 2.89 15.12
N GLY A 630 19.81 3.38 16.35
CA GLY A 630 20.98 3.67 17.21
C GLY A 630 21.85 2.45 17.46
N ALA A 631 21.26 1.26 17.61
CA ALA A 631 22.00 0.01 17.80
C ALA A 631 22.81 -0.40 16.57
N TYR A 632 22.27 -0.16 15.36
CA TYR A 632 22.99 -0.45 14.12
C TYR A 632 24.10 0.56 13.88
N LEU A 633 23.89 1.83 14.24
CA LEU A 633 24.92 2.88 14.20
C LEU A 633 26.06 2.58 15.18
N ASP A 634 25.75 2.11 16.40
CA ASP A 634 26.77 1.67 17.35
C ASP A 634 27.59 0.51 16.81
N SER A 635 26.93 -0.53 16.29
CA SER A 635 27.58 -1.67 15.66
C SER A 635 28.46 -1.27 14.48
N LEU A 636 28.00 -0.30 13.65
CA LEU A 636 28.79 0.24 12.54
C LEU A 636 30.02 0.98 13.04
N GLY A 637 29.85 1.83 14.05
CA GLY A 637 30.97 2.51 14.69
C GLY A 637 31.96 1.53 15.31
N TRP A 638 31.47 0.47 15.97
CA TRP A 638 32.28 -0.55 16.57
C TRP A 638 33.10 -1.35 15.56
N VAL A 639 32.49 -1.79 14.45
CA VAL A 639 33.25 -2.50 13.39
C VAL A 639 34.30 -1.62 12.72
N TYR A 640 34.05 -0.31 12.56
CA TYR A 640 35.04 0.65 12.09
C TYR A 640 36.19 0.79 13.11
N PHE A 641 35.88 0.88 14.40
CA PHE A 641 36.87 0.93 15.46
C PHE A 641 37.79 -0.32 15.44
N LYS A 642 37.19 -1.52 15.40
CA LYS A 642 37.93 -2.80 15.31
C LYS A 642 38.76 -2.90 14.02
N SER A 643 38.32 -2.22 12.95
CA SER A 643 39.06 -2.14 11.67
C SER A 643 40.14 -1.04 11.65
N GLY A 644 40.27 -0.23 12.71
CA GLY A 644 41.23 0.86 12.80
C GLY A 644 40.85 2.14 12.05
N GLN A 645 39.59 2.26 11.61
CA GLN A 645 39.02 3.41 10.90
C GLN A 645 38.33 4.34 11.92
N TYR A 646 39.18 5.07 12.68
CA TYR A 646 38.73 5.83 13.86
C TYR A 646 37.86 7.05 13.54
N PRO A 647 38.06 7.80 12.44
CA PRO A 647 37.13 8.89 12.07
C PRO A 647 35.73 8.40 11.81
N GLU A 648 35.56 7.31 11.04
CA GLU A 648 34.27 6.71 10.72
C GLU A 648 33.63 6.09 11.97
N ALA A 649 34.48 5.52 12.86
CA ALA A 649 34.00 5.02 14.15
C ALA A 649 33.44 6.16 15.01
N GLU A 650 34.14 7.30 15.13
CA GLU A 650 33.68 8.44 15.92
C GLU A 650 32.35 9.01 15.39
N GLU A 651 32.22 9.16 14.08
CA GLU A 651 31.00 9.66 13.47
C GLU A 651 29.78 8.79 13.83
N ASN A 652 29.91 7.47 13.64
CA ASN A 652 28.78 6.56 13.86
C ASN A 652 28.49 6.33 15.34
N LEU A 653 29.50 6.21 16.22
CA LEU A 653 29.29 6.09 17.66
C LEU A 653 28.65 7.36 18.27
N ARG A 654 28.98 8.54 17.75
CA ARG A 654 28.31 9.78 18.19
C ARG A 654 26.85 9.83 17.78
N LYS A 655 26.54 9.45 16.53
CA LYS A 655 25.15 9.32 16.08
C LYS A 655 24.40 8.28 16.91
N ALA A 656 25.02 7.15 17.23
CA ALA A 656 24.43 6.16 18.12
C ALA A 656 24.13 6.74 19.52
N ASN A 657 25.07 7.50 20.07
CA ASN A 657 24.89 8.14 21.38
C ASN A 657 23.80 9.22 21.40
N GLU A 658 23.56 9.89 20.27
CA GLU A 658 22.43 10.83 20.12
C GLU A 658 21.07 10.12 20.21
N ARG A 659 20.99 8.86 19.75
CA ARG A 659 19.80 8.03 19.76
C ARG A 659 19.64 7.16 21.00
N MET A 660 20.74 6.80 21.66
CA MET A 660 20.81 5.82 22.75
C MET A 660 21.71 6.32 23.89
N ASN A 661 21.44 7.52 24.38
CA ASN A 661 22.30 8.18 25.35
C ASN A 661 22.25 7.58 26.79
N SER A 662 21.34 6.65 27.05
CA SER A 662 21.23 5.88 28.29
C SER A 662 21.81 4.46 28.17
N ASP A 663 22.39 4.09 27.00
CA ASP A 663 22.99 2.77 26.82
C ASP A 663 24.44 2.75 27.30
N PRO A 664 24.78 1.94 28.33
CA PRO A 664 26.15 1.86 28.88
C PRO A 664 27.17 1.34 27.86
N THR A 665 26.76 0.52 26.88
CA THR A 665 27.63 -0.07 25.86
C THR A 665 28.12 0.98 24.87
N VAL A 666 27.23 1.88 24.43
CA VAL A 666 27.59 2.99 23.53
C VAL A 666 28.65 3.89 24.19
N HIS A 667 28.46 4.19 25.47
CA HIS A 667 29.44 4.94 26.23
C HIS A 667 30.76 4.18 26.40
N ASP A 668 30.73 2.86 26.58
CA ASP A 668 31.95 2.05 26.64
C ASP A 668 32.71 2.09 25.31
N HIS A 669 32.03 1.93 24.18
CA HIS A 669 32.63 2.00 22.84
C HIS A 669 33.26 3.37 22.55
N LEU A 670 32.58 4.46 22.91
CA LEU A 670 33.10 5.82 22.81
C LEU A 670 34.32 6.00 23.72
N GLY A 671 34.30 5.44 24.93
CA GLY A 671 35.40 5.45 25.85
C GLY A 671 36.65 4.78 25.28
N GLU A 672 36.51 3.59 24.67
CA GLU A 672 37.63 2.87 24.01
C GLU A 672 38.16 3.65 22.81
N LEU A 673 37.29 4.21 22.00
CA LEU A 673 37.67 5.04 20.85
C LEU A 673 38.50 6.26 21.29
N TYR A 674 38.03 7.01 22.30
CA TYR A 674 38.71 8.19 22.79
C TYR A 674 40.06 7.83 23.50
N GLU A 675 40.13 6.70 24.20
CA GLU A 675 41.42 6.23 24.71
C GLU A 675 42.39 5.93 23.57
N LYS A 676 41.94 5.22 22.55
CA LYS A 676 42.74 4.80 21.39
C LYS A 676 43.24 5.99 20.57
N THR A 677 42.42 7.04 20.45
CA THR A 677 42.78 8.29 19.75
C THR A 677 43.54 9.30 20.63
N GLY A 678 43.78 8.95 21.89
CA GLY A 678 44.58 9.77 22.81
C GLY A 678 43.78 10.83 23.57
N ASN A 679 42.47 10.89 23.46
CA ASN A 679 41.63 11.83 24.18
C ASN A 679 41.18 11.26 25.53
N LEU A 680 42.14 11.10 26.47
CA LEU A 680 41.91 10.48 27.77
C LEU A 680 40.84 11.18 28.63
N LYS A 681 40.68 12.51 28.48
CA LYS A 681 39.61 13.23 29.21
C LYS A 681 38.21 12.77 28.77
N MET A 682 38.02 12.67 27.47
CA MET A 682 36.75 12.20 26.93
C MET A 682 36.52 10.71 27.23
N ALA A 683 37.54 9.88 27.16
CA ALA A 683 37.45 8.47 27.52
C ALA A 683 36.99 8.28 28.98
N VAL A 684 37.58 9.02 29.94
CA VAL A 684 37.16 8.99 31.35
C VAL A 684 35.68 9.41 31.47
N ALA A 685 35.29 10.50 30.82
CA ALA A 685 33.91 11.00 30.89
C ALA A 685 32.89 9.96 30.35
N GLN A 686 33.23 9.29 29.25
CA GLN A 686 32.33 8.28 28.65
C GLN A 686 32.25 7.03 29.55
N TRP A 687 33.37 6.53 30.12
CA TRP A 687 33.28 5.40 31.02
C TRP A 687 32.63 5.74 32.37
N GLU A 688 32.75 7.00 32.86
CA GLU A 688 31.95 7.44 34.01
C GLU A 688 30.46 7.39 33.71
N ARG A 689 30.08 7.80 32.49
CA ARG A 689 28.70 7.72 32.07
C ARG A 689 28.22 6.27 31.93
N SER A 690 29.02 5.40 31.27
CA SER A 690 28.72 3.96 31.17
C SER A 690 28.49 3.31 32.55
N MET A 691 29.34 3.62 33.54
CA MET A 691 29.16 3.11 34.91
C MET A 691 27.90 3.62 35.59
N THR A 692 27.52 4.87 35.30
CA THR A 692 26.26 5.46 35.80
C THR A 692 25.05 4.74 35.22
N GLU A 693 25.05 4.49 33.92
CA GLU A 693 23.95 3.79 33.25
C GLU A 693 23.84 2.32 33.69
N TYR A 694 24.97 1.62 33.87
CA TYR A 694 24.98 0.27 34.45
C TYR A 694 24.36 0.23 35.85
N ALA A 695 24.61 1.25 36.66
CA ALA A 695 24.04 1.31 38.02
C ALA A 695 22.51 1.49 38.03
N HIS A 696 21.93 2.03 36.96
CA HIS A 696 20.48 2.17 36.80
C HIS A 696 19.86 1.02 36.00
N SER A 697 20.65 0.17 35.36
CA SER A 697 20.16 -0.95 34.55
C SER A 697 19.59 -2.08 35.42
N LEU A 698 18.72 -2.90 34.84
CA LEU A 698 18.27 -4.14 35.48
C LEU A 698 19.41 -5.12 35.66
N ALA A 699 19.35 -5.95 36.69
CA ALA A 699 20.38 -6.97 36.99
C ALA A 699 20.60 -7.95 35.82
N ALA A 700 19.55 -8.25 35.04
CA ALA A 700 19.64 -9.09 33.85
C ALA A 700 20.42 -8.44 32.69
N ASP A 701 20.51 -7.10 32.67
CA ASP A 701 21.15 -6.32 31.60
C ASP A 701 22.59 -5.86 32.00
N ALA A 702 22.87 -5.79 33.29
CA ALA A 702 24.18 -5.42 33.82
C ALA A 702 25.01 -6.67 34.15
N ASP A 703 25.66 -7.29 33.09
CA ASP A 703 26.53 -8.43 33.34
C ASP A 703 27.70 -8.01 34.22
N PRO A 704 27.92 -8.66 35.38
CA PRO A 704 29.02 -8.29 36.29
C PRO A 704 30.41 -8.29 35.65
N GLU A 705 30.65 -9.17 34.66
CA GLU A 705 31.96 -9.19 33.95
C GLU A 705 32.15 -7.93 33.10
N ASP A 706 31.09 -7.46 32.42
CA ASP A 706 31.17 -6.26 31.56
C ASP A 706 31.26 -4.99 32.41
N VAL A 707 30.52 -4.89 33.51
CA VAL A 707 30.62 -3.80 34.48
C VAL A 707 32.06 -3.74 35.04
N GLN A 708 32.65 -4.89 35.41
CA GLN A 708 34.03 -4.96 35.90
C GLN A 708 35.05 -4.53 34.85
N LYS A 709 34.87 -4.91 33.57
CA LYS A 709 35.75 -4.48 32.47
C LYS A 709 35.74 -2.97 32.32
N VAL A 710 34.56 -2.34 32.29
CA VAL A 710 34.40 -0.89 32.17
C VAL A 710 35.04 -0.18 33.36
N GLN A 711 34.81 -0.68 34.58
CA GLN A 711 35.46 -0.14 35.78
C GLN A 711 36.98 -0.17 35.67
N HIS A 712 37.59 -1.28 35.23
CA HIS A 712 39.02 -1.38 35.00
C HIS A 712 39.56 -0.41 33.95
N LYS A 713 38.83 -0.25 32.83
CA LYS A 713 39.15 0.73 31.79
C LYS A 713 39.19 2.14 32.37
N LEU A 714 38.15 2.52 33.13
CA LEU A 714 38.02 3.82 33.78
C LEU A 714 39.19 4.08 34.74
N GLU A 715 39.45 3.14 35.62
CA GLU A 715 40.54 3.26 36.60
C GLU A 715 41.91 3.43 35.92
N ASN A 716 42.19 2.63 34.88
CA ASN A 716 43.43 2.72 34.10
C ASN A 716 43.54 4.06 33.37
N ALA A 717 42.45 4.56 32.79
CA ALA A 717 42.45 5.85 32.11
C ALA A 717 42.66 7.02 33.07
N ARG A 718 42.05 6.99 34.25
CA ARG A 718 42.31 7.97 35.32
C ARG A 718 43.75 8.01 35.76
N VAL A 719 44.40 6.84 35.95
CA VAL A 719 45.84 6.74 36.27
C VAL A 719 46.69 7.31 35.14
N LYS A 720 46.39 7.00 33.87
CA LYS A 720 47.10 7.58 32.71
C LYS A 720 46.95 9.10 32.66
N LEU A 721 45.73 9.60 32.83
CA LEU A 721 45.40 11.03 32.80
C LEU A 721 46.17 11.79 33.93
N ALA A 722 46.17 11.23 35.13
CA ALA A 722 46.90 11.82 36.29
C ALA A 722 48.42 11.92 36.04
N LYS A 723 49.00 10.94 35.33
CA LYS A 723 50.42 10.96 34.96
C LYS A 723 50.79 12.03 33.93
N LEU A 724 49.82 12.46 33.06
CA LEU A 724 50.04 13.51 32.06
C LEU A 724 50.13 14.92 32.66
N GLY A 725 49.64 15.13 33.92
CA GLY A 725 49.69 16.41 34.63
C GLY A 725 48.86 17.52 33.96
N PRO A 726 48.78 18.71 34.56
CA PRO A 726 47.97 19.81 34.04
C PRO A 726 48.52 20.50 32.77
N ALA A 727 49.62 19.99 32.17
CA ALA A 727 50.34 20.66 31.08
C ALA A 727 49.94 20.19 29.64
N SER A 728 49.04 19.21 29.48
CA SER A 728 48.71 18.68 28.13
C SER A 728 47.60 19.45 27.38
N ASP A 729 47.17 20.60 27.88
CA ASP A 729 46.08 21.40 27.27
C ASP A 729 46.56 22.38 26.16
N LYS A 730 47.81 22.22 25.67
CA LYS A 730 48.40 23.10 24.62
C LYS A 730 48.56 22.41 23.26
N GLY A 731 47.58 21.67 22.80
CA GLY A 731 47.74 20.97 21.53
C GLY A 731 46.45 20.48 20.83
N ALA A 732 45.40 21.26 20.87
CA ALA A 732 44.29 21.08 19.94
C ALA A 732 43.69 22.45 19.56
N LYS A 733 44.25 23.02 18.50
CA LYS A 733 43.60 24.08 17.73
C LYS A 733 43.27 23.52 16.37
#